data_146df6845f24b0d9c6f5ed9ae6c2da53
#
_entry.id   146df6845f24b0d9c6f5ed9ae6c2da53
#
_cell.length_a   1.000
_cell.length_b   1.000
_cell.length_c   1.000
_cell.angle_alpha   90.00
_cell.angle_beta   90.00
_cell.angle_gamma   90.00
#
_symmetry.space_group_name_H-M   'P 1'
#
loop_
_entity.id
_entity.type
_entity.pdbx_description
1 polymer ?
#
loop_
_entity_poly.entity_id
_entity_poly.type
_entity_poly.pdbx_seq_one_letter_code
_entity_poly.pdbx_strand_id
1 'polypeptide(L)'
;MSLEKLIRPKSIAIVGVTDKLGFGRSAALSIVKSKETDRVYYVNPKREELFGRKCYKTIQEVPEVVDCVVVCTPRNVVPSVLKDSGELGTKAAVVYASGFAEEGTEEGTNLENQLIEISNTYDMKILGPNCMGLLNCIDKVNLWAGGSKWDLDTKKPGIGIVGQSGFITAEIVSSDYFNISYGFSTGNGNIVTLEDAVDFLVDDKYASVIAIYLEGLKNPQKFIDALKRAAQKRKPIIILKSGRSEKGAISAASHTGNLAGSSKAFESIFEKYGVISVENLEQFMCLAQAFSVLDGNLPTNSNFAAINFSGGENTICADLAEENGVELAEISSETKEEMKKYLPGFATPKNPLDATTALFHEKDMIVGLLHTFEKDDSVGFTMVGANIRDEENEMHETLCQAVSEARKQGLKKPVFAVPTLEGNRYLDYRTRLEDNQVPIMSSVGTTFTCFNKMAKFIDYDYSKRTLEFKAVKKRESNNVVALSELDSKIEMKKYGVPVPGQGNAKSIDELDEILKYIKYPVVLKINSSEILHKSDVGGVKIGIKNRDEAVDAYNEILTNVKKAKPDANIDGILVQEMVESGIEIIIGITNDDQFGPMLLVGLGGVFVEVFKDTTLYPLPINHDEAIMMLKKLKSFKLLNGYRGSKPCDIDALADMMVKLGKYAYENKDEVKEIDLNPVFVYPKGKGVCAVDALIVKYK
;
A
#
# COMPACT_ATOMS: atom_id res chain seq x y z
N MET A 1 -23.37 8.54 4.21
CA MET A 1 -23.53 10.01 4.40
C MET A 1 -22.63 10.73 3.40
N SER A 2 -23.16 11.71 2.67
CA SER A 2 -22.46 12.37 1.57
C SER A 2 -21.50 13.45 2.08
N LEU A 3 -20.31 13.55 1.49
CA LEU A 3 -19.35 14.64 1.71
C LEU A 3 -19.69 15.89 0.86
N GLU A 4 -20.82 15.92 0.15
CA GLU A 4 -21.16 16.93 -0.86
C GLU A 4 -21.07 18.36 -0.33
N LYS A 5 -21.63 18.61 0.88
CA LYS A 5 -21.60 19.94 1.50
C LYS A 5 -20.21 20.41 1.95
N LEU A 6 -19.27 19.45 2.14
CA LEU A 6 -17.88 19.75 2.43
C LEU A 6 -17.09 20.02 1.15
N ILE A 7 -17.30 19.20 0.12
CA ILE A 7 -16.50 19.24 -1.13
C ILE A 7 -17.02 20.34 -2.07
N ARG A 8 -18.35 20.60 -2.09
CA ARG A 8 -19.02 21.55 -2.99
C ARG A 8 -19.99 22.47 -2.23
N PRO A 9 -19.52 23.19 -1.18
CA PRO A 9 -20.40 24.11 -0.47
C PRO A 9 -20.79 25.28 -1.36
N LYS A 10 -22.07 25.66 -1.35
CA LYS A 10 -22.59 26.85 -2.03
C LYS A 10 -22.57 28.10 -1.16
N SER A 11 -22.43 27.93 0.16
CA SER A 11 -22.31 29.02 1.12
C SER A 11 -21.36 28.64 2.25
N ILE A 12 -20.52 29.58 2.67
CA ILE A 12 -19.45 29.37 3.65
C ILE A 12 -19.45 30.48 4.68
N ALA A 13 -19.37 30.15 5.97
CA ALA A 13 -19.04 31.10 7.00
C ALA A 13 -17.62 30.86 7.53
N ILE A 14 -16.80 31.91 7.63
CA ILE A 14 -15.46 31.85 8.21
C ILE A 14 -15.52 32.48 9.59
N VAL A 15 -15.40 31.63 10.63
CA VAL A 15 -15.45 32.07 12.04
C VAL A 15 -14.04 32.25 12.57
N GLY A 16 -13.76 33.45 13.10
CA GLY A 16 -12.42 33.81 13.56
C GLY A 16 -11.56 34.51 12.51
N VAL A 17 -12.19 35.12 11.50
CA VAL A 17 -11.51 35.94 10.50
C VAL A 17 -10.73 37.07 11.18
N THR A 18 -9.49 37.32 10.71
CA THR A 18 -8.61 38.37 11.26
C THR A 18 -7.70 38.98 10.19
N ASP A 19 -7.23 40.20 10.40
CA ASP A 19 -6.21 40.89 9.62
C ASP A 19 -4.77 40.50 10.04
N LYS A 20 -4.61 39.83 11.21
CA LYS A 20 -3.32 39.35 11.70
C LYS A 20 -2.86 38.10 10.92
N LEU A 21 -1.55 37.93 10.77
CA LEU A 21 -0.97 36.73 10.17
C LEU A 21 -1.46 35.48 10.90
N GLY A 22 -1.84 34.48 10.13
CA GLY A 22 -2.34 33.19 10.61
C GLY A 22 -3.50 32.64 9.79
N PHE A 23 -4.06 31.53 10.23
CA PHE A 23 -5.08 30.79 9.48
C PHE A 23 -6.33 31.61 9.15
N GLY A 24 -6.83 32.45 10.10
CA GLY A 24 -8.00 33.26 9.86
C GLY A 24 -7.85 34.31 8.75
N ARG A 25 -6.63 34.85 8.56
CA ARG A 25 -6.33 35.73 7.42
C ARG A 25 -6.15 34.93 6.14
N SER A 26 -5.39 33.86 6.19
CA SER A 26 -5.12 33.01 5.01
C SER A 26 -6.43 32.43 4.45
N ALA A 27 -7.29 31.89 5.31
CA ALA A 27 -8.60 31.37 4.93
C ALA A 27 -9.47 32.45 4.28
N ALA A 28 -9.56 33.67 4.88
CA ALA A 28 -10.34 34.77 4.33
C ALA A 28 -9.89 35.15 2.91
N LEU A 29 -8.55 35.22 2.69
CA LEU A 29 -8.00 35.61 1.38
C LEU A 29 -8.07 34.49 0.34
N SER A 30 -8.04 33.22 0.76
CA SER A 30 -8.11 32.06 -0.13
C SER A 30 -9.55 31.74 -0.55
N ILE A 31 -10.47 31.70 0.42
CA ILE A 31 -11.86 31.27 0.18
C ILE A 31 -12.62 32.24 -0.72
N VAL A 32 -12.39 33.56 -0.57
CA VAL A 32 -13.04 34.57 -1.44
C VAL A 32 -12.60 34.49 -2.90
N LYS A 33 -11.50 33.82 -3.22
CA LYS A 33 -11.09 33.56 -4.60
C LYS A 33 -11.84 32.38 -5.25
N SER A 34 -12.64 31.67 -4.47
CA SER A 34 -13.47 30.57 -4.97
C SER A 34 -14.58 31.17 -5.87
N LYS A 35 -14.56 30.81 -7.16
CA LYS A 35 -15.49 31.41 -8.15
C LYS A 35 -16.91 30.85 -8.07
N GLU A 36 -17.08 29.66 -7.48
CA GLU A 36 -18.38 28.98 -7.38
C GLU A 36 -19.14 29.31 -6.07
N THR A 37 -18.52 30.12 -5.17
CA THR A 37 -19.12 30.49 -3.89
C THR A 37 -19.30 32.02 -3.77
N ASP A 38 -20.43 32.51 -4.20
CA ASP A 38 -20.77 33.95 -4.05
C ASP A 38 -21.10 34.29 -2.60
N ARG A 39 -21.50 33.31 -1.77
CA ARG A 39 -22.01 33.48 -0.42
C ARG A 39 -20.95 33.09 0.60
N VAL A 40 -20.00 34.02 0.85
CA VAL A 40 -18.94 33.88 1.86
C VAL A 40 -19.14 34.95 2.93
N TYR A 41 -19.39 34.52 4.15
CA TYR A 41 -19.70 35.33 5.31
C TYR A 41 -18.54 35.31 6.32
N TYR A 42 -18.19 36.52 6.82
CA TYR A 42 -17.18 36.68 7.87
C TYR A 42 -17.82 36.76 9.25
N VAL A 43 -17.32 36.04 10.22
CA VAL A 43 -17.79 36.06 11.59
C VAL A 43 -16.65 36.42 12.53
N ASN A 44 -16.75 37.57 13.19
CA ASN A 44 -15.82 38.02 14.21
C ASN A 44 -16.51 39.02 15.16
N PRO A 45 -16.62 38.71 16.48
CA PRO A 45 -17.31 39.56 17.45
C PRO A 45 -16.64 40.93 17.71
N LYS A 46 -15.37 41.09 17.31
CA LYS A 46 -14.55 42.27 17.58
C LYS A 46 -14.36 43.19 16.38
N ARG A 47 -14.92 42.85 15.22
CA ARG A 47 -14.75 43.58 13.97
C ARG A 47 -16.11 43.78 13.29
N GLU A 48 -16.31 44.97 12.68
CA GLU A 48 -17.50 45.26 11.87
C GLU A 48 -17.26 44.96 10.40
N GLU A 49 -16.01 45.13 9.95
CA GLU A 49 -15.60 44.91 8.57
C GLU A 49 -14.15 44.38 8.52
N LEU A 50 -13.84 43.46 7.61
CA LEU A 50 -12.51 43.00 7.25
C LEU A 50 -12.42 42.75 5.74
N PHE A 51 -11.34 43.17 5.12
CA PHE A 51 -11.06 42.98 3.68
C PHE A 51 -12.22 43.44 2.78
N GLY A 52 -12.91 44.55 3.14
CA GLY A 52 -14.04 45.08 2.39
C GLY A 52 -15.36 44.30 2.53
N ARG A 53 -15.45 43.39 3.52
CA ARG A 53 -16.64 42.57 3.79
C ARG A 53 -17.15 42.77 5.21
N LYS A 54 -18.48 42.84 5.35
CA LYS A 54 -19.15 42.90 6.65
C LYS A 54 -18.77 41.69 7.51
N CYS A 55 -18.46 41.91 8.80
CA CYS A 55 -18.32 40.89 9.81
C CYS A 55 -19.60 40.81 10.65
N TYR A 56 -20.14 39.61 10.79
CA TYR A 56 -21.20 39.29 11.73
C TYR A 56 -20.60 38.96 13.09
N LYS A 57 -21.29 39.29 14.18
CA LYS A 57 -20.76 39.03 15.53
C LYS A 57 -20.81 37.57 15.90
N THR A 58 -21.83 36.86 15.45
CA THR A 58 -22.07 35.44 15.70
C THR A 58 -22.54 34.76 14.42
N ILE A 59 -22.51 33.41 14.41
CA ILE A 59 -22.99 32.62 13.26
C ILE A 59 -24.51 32.73 13.08
N GLN A 60 -25.25 33.01 14.17
CA GLN A 60 -26.70 33.21 14.16
C GLN A 60 -27.13 34.52 13.42
N GLU A 61 -26.23 35.51 13.33
CA GLU A 61 -26.50 36.75 12.63
C GLU A 61 -26.30 36.62 11.11
N VAL A 62 -25.73 35.55 10.62
CA VAL A 62 -25.54 35.28 9.18
C VAL A 62 -26.92 35.10 8.53
N PRO A 63 -27.19 35.75 7.36
CA PRO A 63 -28.55 35.84 6.81
C PRO A 63 -29.12 34.51 6.27
N GLU A 64 -28.33 33.44 6.24
CA GLU A 64 -28.77 32.13 5.81
C GLU A 64 -28.03 31.00 6.56
N VAL A 65 -28.59 29.80 6.52
CA VAL A 65 -27.89 28.59 6.97
C VAL A 65 -26.82 28.22 5.95
N VAL A 66 -25.56 28.30 6.35
CA VAL A 66 -24.44 28.00 5.45
C VAL A 66 -24.23 26.49 5.27
N ASP A 67 -23.77 26.08 4.08
CA ASP A 67 -23.44 24.68 3.81
C ASP A 67 -22.22 24.21 4.63
N CYS A 68 -21.20 25.08 4.76
CA CYS A 68 -19.95 24.77 5.45
C CYS A 68 -19.50 25.93 6.35
N VAL A 69 -19.03 25.60 7.56
CA VAL A 69 -18.35 26.55 8.44
C VAL A 69 -16.86 26.26 8.50
N VAL A 70 -16.03 27.28 8.31
CA VAL A 70 -14.57 27.21 8.45
C VAL A 70 -14.17 27.85 9.77
N VAL A 71 -13.60 27.07 10.70
CA VAL A 71 -13.33 27.50 12.07
C VAL A 71 -11.85 27.81 12.24
N CYS A 72 -11.55 29.09 12.45
CA CYS A 72 -10.21 29.65 12.65
C CYS A 72 -10.01 30.17 14.08
N THR A 73 -10.78 29.69 15.04
CA THR A 73 -10.73 30.11 16.45
C THR A 73 -9.75 29.25 17.25
N PRO A 74 -9.31 29.67 18.45
CA PRO A 74 -8.60 28.81 19.38
C PRO A 74 -9.39 27.55 19.74
N ARG A 75 -8.68 26.44 20.03
CA ARG A 75 -9.25 25.11 20.24
C ARG A 75 -10.44 25.05 21.21
N ASN A 76 -10.35 25.79 22.32
CA ASN A 76 -11.39 25.83 23.35
C ASN A 76 -12.72 26.49 22.93
N VAL A 77 -12.71 27.23 21.83
CA VAL A 77 -13.89 27.90 21.26
C VAL A 77 -14.54 27.05 20.15
N VAL A 78 -13.78 26.14 19.55
CA VAL A 78 -14.24 25.30 18.41
C VAL A 78 -15.53 24.56 18.72
N PRO A 79 -15.68 23.82 19.86
CA PRO A 79 -16.90 23.07 20.14
C PRO A 79 -18.17 23.95 20.16
N SER A 80 -18.10 25.15 20.77
CA SER A 80 -19.26 26.06 20.81
C SER A 80 -19.65 26.55 19.43
N VAL A 81 -18.67 26.93 18.59
CA VAL A 81 -18.92 27.36 17.20
C VAL A 81 -19.60 26.26 16.37
N LEU A 82 -19.11 25.02 16.49
CA LEU A 82 -19.66 23.88 15.76
C LEU A 82 -21.07 23.51 16.25
N LYS A 83 -21.30 23.56 17.56
CA LYS A 83 -22.63 23.34 18.16
C LYS A 83 -23.64 24.40 17.65
N ASP A 84 -23.31 25.68 17.75
CA ASP A 84 -24.14 26.78 17.27
C ASP A 84 -24.45 26.62 15.77
N SER A 85 -23.45 26.25 14.97
CA SER A 85 -23.64 26.01 13.54
C SER A 85 -24.52 24.79 13.26
N GLY A 86 -24.38 23.72 14.04
CA GLY A 86 -25.20 22.51 13.95
C GLY A 86 -26.67 22.76 14.32
N GLU A 87 -26.93 23.56 15.37
CA GLU A 87 -28.28 23.97 15.78
C GLU A 87 -29.00 24.75 14.68
N LEU A 88 -28.24 25.53 13.88
CA LEU A 88 -28.78 26.23 12.72
C LEU A 88 -29.01 25.33 11.51
N GLY A 89 -28.42 24.12 11.47
CA GLY A 89 -28.57 23.15 10.39
C GLY A 89 -27.38 23.03 9.43
N THR A 90 -26.24 23.65 9.71
CA THR A 90 -25.00 23.50 8.93
C THR A 90 -24.55 22.03 8.94
N LYS A 91 -24.14 21.50 7.76
CA LYS A 91 -23.84 20.08 7.58
C LYS A 91 -22.36 19.78 7.34
N ALA A 92 -21.51 20.77 7.15
CA ALA A 92 -20.07 20.58 6.98
C ALA A 92 -19.26 21.62 7.77
N ALA A 93 -18.07 21.21 8.20
CA ALA A 93 -17.12 22.09 8.86
C ALA A 93 -15.67 21.74 8.49
N VAL A 94 -14.79 22.75 8.54
CA VAL A 94 -13.34 22.60 8.47
C VAL A 94 -12.73 23.22 9.71
N VAL A 95 -11.89 22.48 10.45
CA VAL A 95 -11.28 22.94 11.70
C VAL A 95 -9.76 22.91 11.56
N TYR A 96 -9.13 24.08 11.47
CA TYR A 96 -7.66 24.17 11.34
C TYR A 96 -6.93 24.03 12.67
N ALA A 97 -7.57 24.40 13.79
CA ALA A 97 -6.96 24.44 15.10
C ALA A 97 -6.36 23.07 15.48
N SER A 98 -5.15 23.09 16.06
CA SER A 98 -4.49 21.98 16.72
C SER A 98 -4.69 22.05 18.24
N GLY A 99 -4.19 21.03 18.95
CA GLY A 99 -4.29 20.94 20.41
C GLY A 99 -5.47 20.08 20.85
N PHE A 100 -5.79 19.06 20.10
CA PHE A 100 -6.81 18.04 20.40
C PHE A 100 -6.13 16.72 20.81
N ALA A 101 -6.65 15.58 20.40
CA ALA A 101 -6.13 14.28 20.82
C ALA A 101 -4.65 14.02 20.42
N GLU A 102 -4.14 14.69 19.39
CA GLU A 102 -2.73 14.59 18.97
C GLU A 102 -1.73 15.10 20.01
N GLU A 103 -2.15 15.93 20.99
CA GLU A 103 -1.30 16.32 22.11
C GLU A 103 -1.07 15.21 23.14
N GLY A 104 -1.90 14.14 23.10
CA GLY A 104 -1.86 13.06 24.07
C GLY A 104 -2.30 13.47 25.49
N THR A 105 -2.96 14.63 25.62
CA THR A 105 -3.50 15.13 26.91
C THR A 105 -4.98 14.72 27.08
N GLU A 106 -5.43 14.60 28.33
CA GLU A 106 -6.84 14.34 28.64
C GLU A 106 -7.73 15.49 28.16
N GLU A 107 -7.29 16.74 28.32
CA GLU A 107 -8.01 17.92 27.82
C GLU A 107 -8.20 17.87 26.29
N GLY A 108 -7.13 17.62 25.54
CA GLY A 108 -7.19 17.51 24.08
C GLY A 108 -8.11 16.38 23.62
N THR A 109 -8.04 15.22 24.27
CA THR A 109 -8.91 14.08 24.00
C THR A 109 -10.38 14.41 24.28
N ASN A 110 -10.68 15.10 25.39
CA ASN A 110 -12.04 15.51 25.74
C ASN A 110 -12.61 16.54 24.75
N LEU A 111 -11.78 17.48 24.28
CA LEU A 111 -12.20 18.42 23.23
C LEU A 111 -12.54 17.69 21.94
N GLU A 112 -11.73 16.73 21.51
CA GLU A 112 -12.00 15.95 20.29
C GLU A 112 -13.27 15.09 20.41
N ASN A 113 -13.51 14.47 21.56
CA ASN A 113 -14.73 13.73 21.83
C ASN A 113 -15.99 14.63 21.72
N GLN A 114 -15.92 15.89 22.15
CA GLN A 114 -17.00 16.85 21.94
C GLN A 114 -17.27 17.11 20.44
N LEU A 115 -16.24 17.19 19.61
CA LEU A 115 -16.41 17.33 18.15
C LEU A 115 -17.12 16.10 17.55
N ILE A 116 -16.75 14.90 17.99
CA ILE A 116 -17.39 13.65 17.56
C ILE A 116 -18.88 13.62 17.99
N GLU A 117 -19.19 14.02 19.21
CA GLU A 117 -20.55 14.11 19.71
C GLU A 117 -21.40 15.12 18.90
N ILE A 118 -20.84 16.32 18.62
CA ILE A 118 -21.50 17.35 17.81
C ILE A 118 -21.74 16.83 16.38
N SER A 119 -20.73 16.19 15.78
CA SER A 119 -20.87 15.58 14.47
C SER A 119 -22.03 14.57 14.41
N ASN A 120 -22.11 13.69 15.40
CA ASN A 120 -23.18 12.69 15.48
C ASN A 120 -24.56 13.30 15.74
N THR A 121 -24.63 14.30 16.63
CA THR A 121 -25.90 14.98 17.00
C THR A 121 -26.51 15.72 15.83
N TYR A 122 -25.71 16.44 15.05
CA TYR A 122 -26.20 17.31 13.98
C TYR A 122 -25.99 16.75 12.57
N ASP A 123 -25.48 15.52 12.46
CA ASP A 123 -25.05 14.90 11.19
C ASP A 123 -24.14 15.84 10.39
N MET A 124 -23.13 16.43 11.06
CA MET A 124 -22.19 17.38 10.51
C MET A 124 -20.88 16.69 10.15
N LYS A 125 -20.41 16.83 8.90
CA LYS A 125 -19.11 16.33 8.45
C LYS A 125 -18.01 17.33 8.80
N ILE A 126 -17.11 16.96 9.70
CA ILE A 126 -16.03 17.82 10.19
C ILE A 126 -14.70 17.31 9.67
N LEU A 127 -14.02 18.09 8.82
CA LEU A 127 -12.66 17.85 8.36
C LEU A 127 -11.68 18.47 9.36
N GLY A 128 -10.71 17.68 9.82
CA GLY A 128 -9.83 18.02 10.93
C GLY A 128 -10.34 17.46 12.28
N PRO A 129 -9.93 18.00 13.42
CA PRO A 129 -9.04 19.16 13.64
C PRO A 129 -7.61 18.95 13.17
N ASN A 130 -6.73 19.93 13.37
CA ASN A 130 -5.32 19.88 13.04
C ASN A 130 -5.04 19.60 11.54
N CYS A 131 -5.74 20.31 10.64
CA CYS A 131 -5.65 20.10 9.21
C CYS A 131 -5.36 21.40 8.44
N MET A 132 -4.94 21.27 7.18
CA MET A 132 -4.83 22.39 6.24
C MET A 132 -6.12 22.63 5.44
N GLY A 133 -7.09 21.72 5.52
CA GLY A 133 -8.38 21.84 4.87
C GLY A 133 -8.52 21.06 3.56
N LEU A 134 -9.34 21.61 2.65
CA LEU A 134 -9.74 21.00 1.38
C LEU A 134 -9.51 21.98 0.22
N LEU A 135 -8.97 21.44 -0.88
CA LEU A 135 -8.91 22.08 -2.18
C LEU A 135 -9.72 21.26 -3.19
N ASN A 136 -10.63 21.89 -3.91
CA ASN A 136 -11.36 21.32 -5.04
C ASN A 136 -11.19 22.24 -6.25
N CYS A 137 -10.21 21.92 -7.11
CA CYS A 137 -9.90 22.73 -8.29
C CYS A 137 -10.98 22.61 -9.37
N ILE A 138 -11.72 21.50 -9.41
CA ILE A 138 -12.74 21.21 -10.42
C ILE A 138 -13.95 22.15 -10.28
N ASP A 139 -14.44 22.32 -9.05
CA ASP A 139 -15.57 23.20 -8.74
C ASP A 139 -15.10 24.55 -8.17
N LYS A 140 -13.79 24.81 -8.17
CA LYS A 140 -13.16 26.09 -7.75
C LYS A 140 -13.45 26.45 -6.30
N VAL A 141 -13.48 25.42 -5.42
CA VAL A 141 -13.66 25.59 -3.97
C VAL A 141 -12.32 25.48 -3.26
N ASN A 142 -11.95 26.55 -2.57
CA ASN A 142 -10.69 26.62 -1.83
C ASN A 142 -10.95 26.82 -0.33
N LEU A 143 -11.03 25.71 0.40
CA LEU A 143 -11.09 25.68 1.87
C LEU A 143 -9.71 25.37 2.49
N TRP A 144 -8.63 25.84 1.86
CA TRP A 144 -7.26 25.60 2.24
C TRP A 144 -6.68 26.74 3.06
N ALA A 145 -6.07 26.42 4.22
CA ALA A 145 -5.51 27.41 5.14
C ALA A 145 -4.20 28.05 4.67
N GLY A 146 -3.49 27.41 3.73
CA GLY A 146 -2.27 27.92 3.11
C GLY A 146 -2.58 28.84 1.93
N GLY A 147 -1.62 29.72 1.60
CA GLY A 147 -1.70 30.47 0.33
C GLY A 147 -1.61 29.49 -0.85
N SER A 148 -2.61 29.50 -1.75
CA SER A 148 -2.54 28.70 -2.97
C SER A 148 -2.22 29.57 -4.17
N LYS A 149 -1.27 29.12 -4.99
CA LYS A 149 -0.92 29.71 -6.30
C LYS A 149 -1.83 29.21 -7.43
N TRP A 150 -2.87 28.43 -7.11
CA TRP A 150 -3.64 27.64 -8.06
C TRP A 150 -4.40 28.52 -9.05
N ASP A 151 -4.20 28.24 -10.32
CA ASP A 151 -5.17 28.59 -11.33
C ASP A 151 -6.33 27.60 -11.28
N LEU A 152 -7.41 28.04 -10.62
CA LEU A 152 -8.64 27.26 -10.50
C LEU A 152 -9.43 27.16 -11.82
N ASP A 153 -8.87 27.56 -12.95
CA ASP A 153 -9.57 27.57 -14.23
C ASP A 153 -9.44 26.28 -15.04
N THR A 154 -8.61 25.32 -14.60
CA THR A 154 -8.42 24.06 -15.32
C THR A 154 -9.41 22.99 -14.85
N LYS A 155 -10.32 22.54 -15.73
CA LYS A 155 -11.23 21.41 -15.52
C LYS A 155 -10.68 20.11 -16.14
N LYS A 156 -9.35 19.92 -16.12
CA LYS A 156 -8.72 18.68 -16.60
C LYS A 156 -8.68 17.66 -15.48
N PRO A 157 -8.83 16.35 -15.78
CA PRO A 157 -8.52 15.31 -14.81
C PRO A 157 -7.08 15.44 -14.31
N GLY A 158 -6.87 15.14 -13.05
CA GLY A 158 -5.59 15.33 -12.41
C GLY A 158 -5.43 14.47 -11.16
N ILE A 159 -4.59 14.94 -10.24
CA ILE A 159 -4.24 14.19 -9.03
C ILE A 159 -5.23 14.51 -7.92
N GLY A 160 -5.80 13.46 -7.30
CA GLY A 160 -6.45 13.53 -6.01
C GLY A 160 -5.42 13.28 -4.90
N ILE A 161 -5.06 14.31 -4.13
CA ILE A 161 -4.09 14.20 -3.03
C ILE A 161 -4.82 14.04 -1.71
N VAL A 162 -4.41 13.07 -0.88
CA VAL A 162 -4.91 12.87 0.48
C VAL A 162 -3.72 12.71 1.42
N GLY A 163 -3.67 13.51 2.48
CA GLY A 163 -2.59 13.41 3.46
C GLY A 163 -3.06 13.66 4.89
N GLN A 164 -2.43 12.94 5.82
CA GLN A 164 -2.67 13.10 7.26
C GLN A 164 -1.76 14.18 7.86
N SER A 165 -0.53 14.32 7.36
CA SER A 165 0.37 15.40 7.76
C SER A 165 0.00 16.72 7.08
N GLY A 166 -0.36 17.73 7.86
CA GLY A 166 -0.72 19.05 7.33
C GLY A 166 0.41 19.70 6.52
N PHE A 167 1.63 19.71 7.07
CA PHE A 167 2.78 20.35 6.43
C PHE A 167 3.20 19.62 5.14
N ILE A 168 3.38 18.30 5.19
CA ILE A 168 3.78 17.52 4.00
C ILE A 168 2.73 17.64 2.90
N THR A 169 1.44 17.57 3.25
CA THR A 169 0.36 17.73 2.27
C THR A 169 0.37 19.14 1.67
N ALA A 170 0.66 20.17 2.48
CA ALA A 170 0.75 21.54 1.99
C ALA A 170 1.92 21.73 1.03
N GLU A 171 3.10 21.17 1.30
CA GLU A 171 4.26 21.20 0.40
C GLU A 171 3.94 20.50 -0.93
N ILE A 172 3.35 19.30 -0.88
CA ILE A 172 2.94 18.59 -2.09
C ILE A 172 1.92 19.40 -2.89
N VAL A 173 0.87 19.89 -2.22
CA VAL A 173 -0.19 20.70 -2.84
C VAL A 173 0.34 22.03 -3.38
N SER A 174 1.35 22.64 -2.79
CA SER A 174 1.93 23.93 -3.24
C SER A 174 2.97 23.78 -4.34
N SER A 175 3.30 22.55 -4.74
CA SER A 175 4.26 22.29 -5.80
C SER A 175 3.73 22.68 -7.17
N ASP A 176 4.53 23.39 -7.96
CA ASP A 176 4.19 23.73 -9.36
C ASP A 176 4.24 22.52 -10.31
N TYR A 177 4.56 21.33 -9.77
CA TYR A 177 4.71 20.09 -10.53
C TYR A 177 3.39 19.44 -10.95
N PHE A 178 2.24 19.83 -10.35
CA PHE A 178 1.04 19.02 -10.44
C PHE A 178 -0.15 19.71 -11.08
N ASN A 179 -0.92 18.94 -11.84
CA ASN A 179 -2.31 19.22 -12.13
C ASN A 179 -3.17 18.56 -11.03
N ILE A 180 -3.59 19.34 -10.03
CA ILE A 180 -4.36 18.85 -8.89
C ILE A 180 -5.85 19.02 -9.18
N SER A 181 -6.62 17.94 -9.04
CA SER A 181 -8.08 17.99 -9.03
C SER A 181 -8.62 18.24 -7.62
N TYR A 182 -8.06 17.52 -6.64
CA TYR A 182 -8.47 17.61 -5.24
C TYR A 182 -7.27 17.51 -4.29
N GLY A 183 -7.31 18.25 -3.20
CA GLY A 183 -6.37 18.14 -2.09
C GLY A 183 -7.11 18.03 -0.76
N PHE A 184 -6.87 16.96 0.00
CA PHE A 184 -7.43 16.73 1.33
C PHE A 184 -6.31 16.65 2.35
N SER A 185 -6.33 17.53 3.36
CA SER A 185 -5.54 17.38 4.58
C SER A 185 -6.49 16.95 5.69
N THR A 186 -6.40 15.72 6.15
CA THR A 186 -7.39 15.16 7.09
C THR A 186 -7.07 15.44 8.55
N GLY A 187 -5.83 15.84 8.87
CA GLY A 187 -5.41 16.07 10.25
C GLY A 187 -5.62 14.82 11.12
N ASN A 188 -6.25 14.99 12.29
CA ASN A 188 -6.54 13.87 13.20
C ASN A 188 -7.47 12.80 12.59
N GLY A 189 -8.34 13.19 11.68
CA GLY A 189 -9.14 12.28 10.85
C GLY A 189 -10.09 11.35 11.63
N ASN A 190 -10.69 11.82 12.72
CA ASN A 190 -11.61 10.99 13.52
C ASN A 190 -13.09 11.10 13.09
N ILE A 191 -13.45 12.13 12.28
CA ILE A 191 -14.82 12.33 11.77
C ILE A 191 -14.84 12.17 10.26
N VAL A 192 -14.20 13.08 9.50
CA VAL A 192 -13.90 12.84 8.10
C VAL A 192 -12.51 12.25 8.02
N THR A 193 -12.43 10.98 7.67
CA THR A 193 -11.19 10.21 7.68
C THR A 193 -10.46 10.27 6.34
N LEU A 194 -9.21 9.82 6.30
CA LEU A 194 -8.47 9.62 5.06
C LEU A 194 -9.24 8.66 4.13
N GLU A 195 -9.82 7.60 4.71
CA GLU A 195 -10.59 6.60 3.97
C GLU A 195 -11.85 7.19 3.33
N ASP A 196 -12.49 8.18 3.95
CA ASP A 196 -13.62 8.91 3.37
C ASP A 196 -13.21 9.69 2.11
N ALA A 197 -12.05 10.34 2.15
CA ALA A 197 -11.52 11.08 1.01
C ALA A 197 -11.11 10.12 -0.13
N VAL A 198 -10.44 9.01 0.19
CA VAL A 198 -10.06 7.99 -0.80
C VAL A 198 -11.30 7.35 -1.43
N ASP A 199 -12.30 7.01 -0.62
CA ASP A 199 -13.58 6.46 -1.06
C ASP A 199 -14.28 7.36 -2.09
N PHE A 200 -14.30 8.67 -1.83
CA PHE A 200 -14.81 9.66 -2.79
C PHE A 200 -13.98 9.69 -4.08
N LEU A 201 -12.66 9.78 -3.98
CA LEU A 201 -11.77 9.95 -5.14
C LEU A 201 -11.74 8.74 -6.08
N VAL A 202 -11.93 7.53 -5.55
CA VAL A 202 -11.98 6.30 -6.36
C VAL A 202 -13.11 6.36 -7.39
N ASP A 203 -14.24 6.96 -7.03
CA ASP A 203 -15.41 7.04 -7.90
C ASP A 203 -15.49 8.36 -8.69
N ASP A 204 -14.69 9.36 -8.33
CA ASP A 204 -14.66 10.64 -9.03
C ASP A 204 -13.91 10.55 -10.36
N LYS A 205 -14.50 11.10 -11.42
CA LYS A 205 -13.96 11.04 -12.79
C LYS A 205 -12.81 12.02 -13.05
N TYR A 206 -12.66 13.03 -12.21
CA TYR A 206 -11.61 14.04 -12.35
C TYR A 206 -10.35 13.72 -11.54
N ALA A 207 -10.39 12.70 -10.69
CA ALA A 207 -9.20 12.15 -10.06
C ALA A 207 -8.68 10.99 -10.93
N SER A 208 -7.76 11.27 -11.86
CA SER A 208 -7.16 10.24 -12.73
C SER A 208 -6.19 9.34 -11.98
N VAL A 209 -5.57 9.85 -10.94
CA VAL A 209 -4.69 9.13 -10.00
C VAL A 209 -4.94 9.62 -8.57
N ILE A 210 -4.79 8.74 -7.59
CA ILE A 210 -4.91 9.09 -6.17
C ILE A 210 -3.53 8.95 -5.52
N ALA A 211 -3.05 10.03 -4.90
CA ALA A 211 -1.75 10.09 -4.23
C ALA A 211 -1.96 10.30 -2.72
N ILE A 212 -1.48 9.35 -1.90
CA ILE A 212 -1.79 9.27 -0.48
C ILE A 212 -0.51 9.34 0.36
N TYR A 213 -0.42 10.33 1.26
CA TYR A 213 0.54 10.32 2.37
C TYR A 213 -0.12 9.70 3.59
N LEU A 214 0.26 8.46 3.91
CA LEU A 214 -0.41 7.61 4.89
C LEU A 214 0.42 7.45 6.16
N GLU A 215 -0.14 7.80 7.31
CA GLU A 215 0.44 7.55 8.63
C GLU A 215 -0.21 6.32 9.32
N GLY A 216 -1.53 6.20 9.24
CA GLY A 216 -2.29 5.08 9.78
C GLY A 216 -3.75 5.09 9.32
N LEU A 217 -4.48 4.02 9.59
CA LEU A 217 -5.88 3.88 9.22
C LEU A 217 -6.79 3.94 10.46
N LYS A 218 -7.94 4.57 10.31
CA LYS A 218 -9.04 4.57 11.29
C LYS A 218 -10.10 3.51 10.96
N ASN A 219 -10.34 3.29 9.68
CA ASN A 219 -11.30 2.32 9.18
C ASN A 219 -10.69 1.43 8.08
N PRO A 220 -9.94 0.38 8.46
CA PRO A 220 -9.30 -0.53 7.50
C PRO A 220 -10.29 -1.16 6.51
N GLN A 221 -11.52 -1.50 6.95
CA GLN A 221 -12.54 -2.07 6.06
C GLN A 221 -12.88 -1.11 4.92
N LYS A 222 -13.19 0.15 5.24
CA LYS A 222 -13.54 1.15 4.23
C LYS A 222 -12.37 1.42 3.27
N PHE A 223 -11.15 1.46 3.81
CA PHE A 223 -9.95 1.62 2.98
C PHE A 223 -9.80 0.48 1.98
N ILE A 224 -9.90 -0.78 2.44
CA ILE A 224 -9.81 -1.96 1.59
C ILE A 224 -10.92 -1.99 0.54
N ASP A 225 -12.15 -1.62 0.90
CA ASP A 225 -13.28 -1.56 -0.04
C ASP A 225 -13.01 -0.52 -1.15
N ALA A 226 -12.39 0.62 -0.81
CA ALA A 226 -11.95 1.61 -1.78
C ALA A 226 -10.82 1.07 -2.68
N LEU A 227 -9.79 0.42 -2.11
CA LEU A 227 -8.71 -0.21 -2.88
C LEU A 227 -9.23 -1.28 -3.85
N LYS A 228 -10.18 -2.09 -3.41
CA LYS A 228 -10.84 -3.11 -4.25
C LYS A 228 -11.50 -2.48 -5.49
N ARG A 229 -12.28 -1.41 -5.29
CA ARG A 229 -12.91 -0.69 -6.42
C ARG A 229 -11.88 -0.03 -7.34
N ALA A 230 -10.81 0.54 -6.78
CA ALA A 230 -9.72 1.12 -7.56
C ALA A 230 -9.01 0.06 -8.42
N ALA A 231 -8.71 -1.12 -7.86
CA ALA A 231 -8.13 -2.24 -8.58
C ALA A 231 -9.02 -2.69 -9.76
N GLN A 232 -10.34 -2.83 -9.52
CA GLN A 232 -11.31 -3.20 -10.55
C GLN A 232 -11.44 -2.16 -11.68
N LYS A 233 -11.29 -0.87 -11.34
CA LYS A 233 -11.31 0.25 -12.30
C LYS A 233 -9.94 0.50 -12.94
N ARG A 234 -8.89 -0.19 -12.52
CA ARG A 234 -7.50 0.10 -12.88
C ARG A 234 -7.11 1.57 -12.62
N LYS A 235 -7.68 2.17 -11.57
CA LYS A 235 -7.33 3.52 -11.13
C LYS A 235 -6.05 3.48 -10.30
N PRO A 236 -4.97 4.16 -10.70
CA PRO A 236 -3.72 4.14 -9.96
C PRO A 236 -3.88 4.78 -8.56
N ILE A 237 -3.41 4.07 -7.54
CA ILE A 237 -3.25 4.60 -6.17
C ILE A 237 -1.78 4.53 -5.82
N ILE A 238 -1.18 5.67 -5.49
CA ILE A 238 0.22 5.78 -5.08
C ILE A 238 0.25 6.12 -3.59
N ILE A 239 0.98 5.33 -2.80
CA ILE A 239 1.05 5.52 -1.36
C ILE A 239 2.49 5.68 -0.89
N LEU A 240 2.73 6.79 -0.20
CA LEU A 240 3.91 6.99 0.65
C LEU A 240 3.50 6.73 2.10
N LYS A 241 3.83 5.53 2.62
CA LYS A 241 3.58 5.15 4.01
C LYS A 241 4.72 5.66 4.90
N SER A 242 4.41 6.50 5.89
CA SER A 242 5.35 6.91 6.93
C SER A 242 5.46 5.86 8.05
N GLY A 243 6.50 5.93 8.88
CA GLY A 243 6.68 4.99 9.99
C GLY A 243 7.01 3.55 9.57
N ARG A 244 7.75 3.36 8.48
CA ARG A 244 8.12 2.03 7.96
C ARG A 244 9.24 1.34 8.74
N SER A 245 10.16 2.10 9.33
CA SER A 245 11.22 1.58 10.19
C SER A 245 10.76 1.58 11.65
N GLU A 246 11.42 0.80 12.52
CA GLU A 246 11.12 0.79 13.97
C GLU A 246 11.19 2.21 14.57
N LYS A 247 12.24 2.97 14.24
CA LYS A 247 12.38 4.37 14.71
C LYS A 247 11.28 5.27 14.13
N GLY A 248 10.95 5.09 12.86
CA GLY A 248 9.88 5.83 12.21
C GLY A 248 8.51 5.50 12.80
N ALA A 249 8.25 4.24 13.14
CA ALA A 249 7.01 3.80 13.76
C ALA A 249 6.81 4.43 15.15
N ILE A 250 7.87 4.48 15.97
CA ILE A 250 7.85 5.16 17.27
C ILE A 250 7.55 6.66 17.12
N SER A 251 8.19 7.31 16.14
CA SER A 251 7.94 8.74 15.84
C SER A 251 6.50 8.97 15.37
N ALA A 252 5.99 8.16 14.48
CA ALA A 252 4.61 8.27 13.98
C ALA A 252 3.57 8.06 15.09
N ALA A 253 3.76 7.05 15.93
CA ALA A 253 2.86 6.76 17.06
C ALA A 253 2.77 7.92 18.06
N SER A 254 3.86 8.65 18.30
CA SER A 254 3.88 9.81 19.20
C SER A 254 3.11 11.02 18.65
N HIS A 255 2.91 11.11 17.32
CA HIS A 255 2.24 12.25 16.68
C HIS A 255 0.75 12.01 16.39
N THR A 256 0.33 10.78 16.16
CA THR A 256 -1.03 10.52 15.64
C THR A 256 -1.93 9.75 16.59
N GLY A 257 -1.39 9.24 17.71
CA GLY A 257 -2.14 8.34 18.62
C GLY A 257 -2.64 7.05 17.93
N ASN A 258 -2.21 6.79 16.69
CA ASN A 258 -2.53 5.58 15.96
C ASN A 258 -1.48 4.51 16.21
N LEU A 259 -1.91 3.26 16.44
CA LEU A 259 -1.03 2.12 16.36
C LEU A 259 -0.46 2.06 14.94
N ALA A 260 0.85 2.23 14.80
CA ALA A 260 1.54 1.96 13.56
C ALA A 260 1.42 0.46 13.28
N GLY A 261 0.51 0.04 12.41
CA GLY A 261 0.40 -1.34 11.97
C GLY A 261 1.72 -1.83 11.35
N SER A 262 1.92 -3.15 11.30
CA SER A 262 3.12 -3.74 10.70
C SER A 262 3.35 -3.22 9.28
N SER A 263 4.50 -2.61 9.03
CA SER A 263 4.88 -2.13 7.69
C SER A 263 4.79 -3.24 6.64
N LYS A 264 5.16 -4.47 7.01
CA LYS A 264 5.05 -5.65 6.13
C LYS A 264 3.59 -6.00 5.82
N ALA A 265 2.67 -5.82 6.77
CA ALA A 265 1.25 -6.04 6.53
C ALA A 265 0.70 -5.01 5.53
N PHE A 266 1.03 -3.73 5.68
CA PHE A 266 0.66 -2.70 4.71
C PHE A 266 1.19 -3.01 3.30
N GLU A 267 2.48 -3.33 3.16
CA GLU A 267 3.08 -3.66 1.85
C GLU A 267 2.38 -4.88 1.20
N SER A 268 2.02 -5.89 1.99
CA SER A 268 1.29 -7.07 1.51
C SER A 268 -0.13 -6.72 1.04
N ILE A 269 -0.82 -5.82 1.77
CA ILE A 269 -2.12 -5.28 1.36
C ILE A 269 -1.98 -4.47 0.07
N PHE A 270 -0.99 -3.58 -0.02
CA PHE A 270 -0.77 -2.77 -1.21
C PHE A 270 -0.54 -3.66 -2.43
N GLU A 271 0.27 -4.69 -2.30
CA GLU A 271 0.50 -5.66 -3.36
C GLU A 271 -0.80 -6.40 -3.77
N LYS A 272 -1.57 -6.87 -2.79
CA LYS A 272 -2.82 -7.61 -3.04
C LYS A 272 -3.82 -6.82 -3.86
N TYR A 273 -3.89 -5.50 -3.64
CA TYR A 273 -4.84 -4.61 -4.30
C TYR A 273 -4.22 -3.76 -5.43
N GLY A 274 -2.98 -4.04 -5.84
CA GLY A 274 -2.33 -3.34 -6.95
C GLY A 274 -2.00 -1.88 -6.67
N VAL A 275 -1.76 -1.54 -5.40
CA VAL A 275 -1.35 -0.19 -4.98
C VAL A 275 0.13 0.00 -5.24
N ILE A 276 0.50 1.18 -5.70
CA ILE A 276 1.89 1.57 -5.97
C ILE A 276 2.49 2.15 -4.68
N SER A 277 3.28 1.34 -3.95
CA SER A 277 4.02 1.80 -2.77
C SER A 277 5.32 2.47 -3.16
N VAL A 278 5.62 3.62 -2.57
CA VAL A 278 6.84 4.39 -2.83
C VAL A 278 7.63 4.66 -1.55
N GLU A 279 8.95 4.86 -1.69
CA GLU A 279 9.86 5.00 -0.56
C GLU A 279 10.11 6.44 -0.14
N ASN A 280 9.93 7.41 -1.04
CA ASN A 280 10.23 8.82 -0.79
C ASN A 280 9.30 9.75 -1.58
N LEU A 281 9.37 11.05 -1.26
CA LEU A 281 8.53 12.07 -1.90
C LEU A 281 8.86 12.27 -3.38
N GLU A 282 10.10 12.06 -3.80
CA GLU A 282 10.52 12.22 -5.19
C GLU A 282 9.83 11.18 -6.09
N GLN A 283 9.87 9.90 -5.71
CA GLN A 283 9.12 8.84 -6.40
C GLN A 283 7.61 9.08 -6.37
N PHE A 284 7.10 9.54 -5.22
CA PHE A 284 5.70 9.87 -5.04
C PHE A 284 5.23 10.92 -6.06
N MET A 285 5.97 12.01 -6.14
CA MET A 285 5.68 13.11 -7.05
C MET A 285 5.83 12.72 -8.53
N CYS A 286 6.92 12.02 -8.85
CA CYS A 286 7.22 11.57 -10.20
C CYS A 286 6.11 10.67 -10.77
N LEU A 287 5.68 9.66 -10.01
CA LEU A 287 4.62 8.74 -10.44
C LEU A 287 3.24 9.40 -10.47
N ALA A 288 2.90 10.24 -9.47
CA ALA A 288 1.63 10.94 -9.45
C ALA A 288 1.46 11.84 -10.68
N GLN A 289 2.50 12.59 -11.04
CA GLN A 289 2.51 13.40 -12.24
C GLN A 289 2.43 12.55 -13.51
N ALA A 290 3.24 11.48 -13.61
CA ALA A 290 3.24 10.64 -14.79
C ALA A 290 1.85 10.05 -15.07
N PHE A 291 1.21 9.44 -14.06
CA PHE A 291 -0.14 8.89 -14.22
C PHE A 291 -1.20 9.96 -14.50
N SER A 292 -1.05 11.15 -13.92
CA SER A 292 -1.96 12.28 -14.19
C SER A 292 -1.89 12.74 -15.64
N VAL A 293 -0.67 12.87 -16.20
CA VAL A 293 -0.44 13.30 -17.58
C VAL A 293 -0.89 12.24 -18.59
N LEU A 294 -0.67 10.96 -18.28
CA LEU A 294 -1.14 9.86 -19.11
C LEU A 294 -2.67 9.77 -19.17
N ASP A 295 -3.37 10.21 -18.13
CA ASP A 295 -4.84 10.24 -18.05
C ASP A 295 -5.53 8.97 -18.58
N GLY A 296 -5.09 7.81 -18.08
CA GLY A 296 -5.59 6.51 -18.47
C GLY A 296 -4.95 5.90 -19.74
N ASN A 297 -4.13 6.64 -20.47
CA ASN A 297 -3.34 6.10 -21.58
C ASN A 297 -2.13 5.32 -21.04
N LEU A 298 -2.39 4.12 -20.52
CA LEU A 298 -1.37 3.28 -19.90
C LEU A 298 -0.65 2.41 -20.94
N PRO A 299 0.62 2.04 -20.69
CA PRO A 299 1.32 1.06 -21.53
C PRO A 299 0.56 -0.26 -21.66
N THR A 300 0.66 -0.90 -22.83
CA THR A 300 0.03 -2.20 -23.11
C THR A 300 0.77 -3.37 -22.46
N ASN A 301 2.07 -3.20 -22.23
CA ASN A 301 2.94 -4.11 -21.50
C ASN A 301 4.04 -3.29 -20.79
N SER A 302 4.84 -3.91 -19.95
CA SER A 302 5.85 -3.26 -19.13
C SER A 302 7.21 -3.02 -19.81
N ASN A 303 7.42 -3.53 -21.04
CA ASN A 303 8.67 -3.40 -21.76
C ASN A 303 8.76 -2.05 -22.50
N PHE A 304 9.95 -1.51 -22.60
CA PHE A 304 10.12 -0.20 -23.24
C PHE A 304 11.19 -0.16 -24.31
N ALA A 305 11.03 0.80 -25.24
CA ALA A 305 12.09 1.24 -26.13
C ALA A 305 12.65 2.59 -25.67
N ALA A 306 13.96 2.81 -25.85
CA ALA A 306 14.60 4.06 -25.48
C ALA A 306 15.23 4.73 -26.70
N ILE A 307 15.01 6.03 -26.85
CA ILE A 307 15.69 6.93 -27.78
C ILE A 307 16.56 7.86 -26.94
N ASN A 308 17.86 7.67 -26.98
CA ASN A 308 18.86 8.51 -26.33
C ASN A 308 19.73 9.20 -27.39
N PHE A 309 20.41 10.24 -27.01
CA PHE A 309 21.19 11.04 -27.96
C PHE A 309 22.71 10.91 -27.81
N SER A 310 23.14 9.98 -26.95
CA SER A 310 24.55 9.65 -26.78
C SER A 310 24.76 8.21 -26.31
N GLY A 311 25.94 7.66 -26.65
CA GLY A 311 26.32 6.31 -26.17
C GLY A 311 26.44 6.22 -24.66
N GLY A 312 26.79 7.32 -23.97
CA GLY A 312 26.83 7.38 -22.50
C GLY A 312 25.43 7.24 -21.88
N GLU A 313 24.44 7.95 -22.40
CA GLU A 313 23.04 7.81 -21.95
C GLU A 313 22.51 6.39 -22.19
N ASN A 314 22.86 5.78 -23.33
CA ASN A 314 22.47 4.39 -23.63
C ASN A 314 23.05 3.41 -22.63
N THR A 315 24.30 3.55 -22.24
CA THR A 315 24.95 2.68 -21.25
C THR A 315 24.25 2.82 -19.88
N ILE A 316 24.07 4.06 -19.42
CA ILE A 316 23.35 4.34 -18.15
C ILE A 316 21.93 3.79 -18.21
N CYS A 317 21.22 3.95 -19.32
CA CYS A 317 19.87 3.43 -19.51
C CYS A 317 19.82 1.90 -19.36
N ALA A 318 20.76 1.18 -19.99
CA ALA A 318 20.83 -0.27 -19.93
C ALA A 318 21.17 -0.78 -18.52
N ASP A 319 22.17 -0.16 -17.87
CA ASP A 319 22.56 -0.52 -16.50
C ASP A 319 21.40 -0.32 -15.52
N LEU A 320 20.76 0.84 -15.56
CA LEU A 320 19.63 1.14 -14.66
C LEU A 320 18.40 0.29 -14.95
N ALA A 321 18.16 -0.10 -16.20
CA ALA A 321 17.08 -1.02 -16.55
C ALA A 321 17.29 -2.37 -15.87
N GLU A 322 18.49 -2.96 -15.98
CA GLU A 322 18.84 -4.23 -15.35
C GLU A 322 18.81 -4.15 -13.82
N GLU A 323 19.44 -3.12 -13.24
CA GLU A 323 19.48 -2.91 -11.78
C GLU A 323 18.09 -2.76 -11.14
N ASN A 324 17.17 -2.12 -11.85
CA ASN A 324 15.79 -1.91 -11.38
C ASN A 324 14.81 -2.98 -11.85
N GLY A 325 15.23 -3.98 -12.63
CA GLY A 325 14.36 -5.04 -13.14
C GLY A 325 13.27 -4.50 -14.09
N VAL A 326 13.64 -3.55 -14.96
CA VAL A 326 12.78 -3.01 -16.02
C VAL A 326 13.26 -3.56 -17.35
N GLU A 327 12.38 -4.18 -18.11
CA GLU A 327 12.78 -4.91 -19.32
C GLU A 327 12.83 -4.00 -20.55
N LEU A 328 13.99 -3.96 -21.20
CA LEU A 328 14.11 -3.40 -22.55
C LEU A 328 13.41 -4.32 -23.56
N ALA A 329 12.55 -3.77 -24.40
CA ALA A 329 11.85 -4.53 -25.41
C ALA A 329 12.82 -5.19 -26.42
N GLU A 330 12.65 -6.48 -26.66
CA GLU A 330 13.36 -7.18 -27.74
C GLU A 330 12.69 -6.86 -29.08
N ILE A 331 13.13 -5.76 -29.71
CA ILE A 331 12.57 -5.28 -30.97
C ILE A 331 12.80 -6.27 -32.11
N SER A 332 11.80 -6.41 -32.98
CA SER A 332 11.80 -7.33 -34.11
C SER A 332 12.84 -6.97 -35.19
N SER A 333 13.16 -7.92 -36.08
CA SER A 333 14.03 -7.66 -37.24
C SER A 333 13.41 -6.64 -38.20
N GLU A 334 12.10 -6.68 -38.37
CA GLU A 334 11.31 -5.75 -39.17
C GLU A 334 11.41 -4.34 -38.62
N THR A 335 11.29 -4.19 -37.29
CA THR A 335 11.48 -2.91 -36.60
C THR A 335 12.89 -2.35 -36.83
N LYS A 336 13.93 -3.20 -36.71
CA LYS A 336 15.31 -2.78 -36.96
C LYS A 336 15.54 -2.31 -38.42
N GLU A 337 14.92 -2.98 -39.37
CA GLU A 337 15.02 -2.54 -40.80
C GLU A 337 14.27 -1.22 -41.04
N GLU A 338 13.08 -1.06 -40.41
CA GLU A 338 12.32 0.20 -40.54
C GLU A 338 13.06 1.38 -39.91
N MET A 339 13.70 1.18 -38.74
CA MET A 339 14.52 2.21 -38.07
C MET A 339 15.63 2.79 -38.99
N LYS A 340 16.21 1.98 -39.87
CA LYS A 340 17.27 2.44 -40.80
C LYS A 340 16.85 3.58 -41.71
N LYS A 341 15.55 3.73 -41.99
CA LYS A 341 15.02 4.83 -42.78
C LYS A 341 15.12 6.18 -42.11
N TYR A 342 15.18 6.18 -40.77
CA TYR A 342 15.14 7.36 -39.91
C TYR A 342 16.45 7.58 -39.15
N LEU A 343 17.49 6.78 -39.41
CA LEU A 343 18.77 6.85 -38.74
C LEU A 343 19.87 7.26 -39.70
N PRO A 344 20.86 8.06 -39.24
CA PRO A 344 22.09 8.26 -40.00
C PRO A 344 22.77 6.94 -40.33
N GLY A 345 23.41 6.82 -41.48
CA GLY A 345 24.00 5.58 -41.95
C GLY A 345 25.06 4.92 -41.05
N PHE A 346 25.59 5.66 -40.09
CA PHE A 346 26.51 5.16 -39.06
C PHE A 346 25.83 4.71 -37.75
N ALA A 347 24.57 5.04 -37.56
CA ALA A 347 23.84 4.65 -36.35
C ALA A 347 23.33 3.18 -36.45
N THR A 348 23.40 2.46 -35.37
CA THR A 348 22.99 1.04 -35.29
C THR A 348 21.59 0.93 -34.79
N PRO A 349 20.65 0.29 -35.55
CA PRO A 349 19.28 0.05 -35.11
C PRO A 349 19.22 -1.01 -34.00
N LYS A 350 19.12 -0.59 -32.76
CA LYS A 350 19.03 -1.42 -31.56
C LYS A 350 18.17 -0.75 -30.47
N ASN A 351 17.84 -1.47 -29.43
CA ASN A 351 17.23 -0.93 -28.22
C ASN A 351 18.15 -1.22 -27.01
N PRO A 352 18.59 -0.23 -26.20
CA PRO A 352 18.33 1.20 -26.36
C PRO A 352 19.02 1.80 -27.59
N LEU A 353 18.35 2.78 -28.23
CA LEU A 353 18.84 3.44 -29.44
C LEU A 353 19.73 4.65 -29.09
N ASP A 354 20.96 4.67 -29.58
CA ASP A 354 21.76 5.89 -29.71
C ASP A 354 21.40 6.59 -31.01
N ALA A 355 20.51 7.56 -30.92
CA ALA A 355 20.06 8.35 -32.07
C ALA A 355 21.10 9.42 -32.50
N THR A 356 22.14 9.61 -31.70
CA THR A 356 23.18 10.64 -31.86
C THR A 356 22.63 12.08 -31.87
N THR A 357 23.51 13.06 -31.71
CA THR A 357 23.09 14.47 -31.76
C THR A 357 22.62 14.91 -33.15
N ALA A 358 22.80 14.08 -34.18
CA ALA A 358 22.31 14.34 -35.52
C ALA A 358 20.77 14.47 -35.59
N LEU A 359 20.04 13.82 -34.65
CA LEU A 359 18.57 13.89 -34.62
C LEU A 359 18.03 15.10 -33.83
N PHE A 360 18.88 15.94 -33.23
CA PHE A 360 18.40 17.08 -32.43
C PHE A 360 17.50 18.05 -33.21
N HIS A 361 17.69 18.16 -34.52
CA HIS A 361 16.97 19.09 -35.39
C HIS A 361 16.08 18.35 -36.40
N GLU A 362 15.98 17.04 -36.31
CA GLU A 362 15.32 16.17 -37.31
C GLU A 362 13.97 15.67 -36.81
N LYS A 363 12.97 16.56 -36.73
CA LYS A 363 11.62 16.29 -36.29
C LYS A 363 11.01 15.02 -36.94
N ASP A 364 11.10 14.94 -38.26
CA ASP A 364 10.47 13.85 -39.04
C ASP A 364 11.11 12.48 -38.78
N MET A 365 12.41 12.47 -38.47
CA MET A 365 13.10 11.24 -38.05
C MET A 365 12.61 10.76 -36.68
N ILE A 366 12.44 11.66 -35.71
CA ILE A 366 11.90 11.32 -34.40
C ILE A 366 10.47 10.80 -34.53
N VAL A 367 9.62 11.45 -35.34
CA VAL A 367 8.23 10.98 -35.64
C VAL A 367 8.27 9.57 -36.21
N GLY A 368 9.15 9.31 -37.20
CA GLY A 368 9.29 8.00 -37.83
C GLY A 368 9.71 6.91 -36.83
N LEU A 369 10.65 7.20 -35.92
CA LEU A 369 11.10 6.27 -34.87
C LEU A 369 9.98 5.97 -33.89
N LEU A 370 9.22 6.99 -33.42
CA LEU A 370 8.08 6.80 -32.53
C LEU A 370 7.01 5.87 -33.16
N HIS A 371 6.69 6.08 -34.44
CA HIS A 371 5.75 5.20 -35.16
C HIS A 371 6.32 3.81 -35.45
N THR A 372 7.64 3.68 -35.56
CA THR A 372 8.29 2.37 -35.74
C THR A 372 8.15 1.55 -34.45
N PHE A 373 8.37 2.15 -33.29
CA PHE A 373 8.14 1.52 -31.99
C PHE A 373 6.67 1.31 -31.66
N GLU A 374 5.76 2.17 -32.17
CA GLU A 374 4.31 1.97 -32.05
C GLU A 374 3.85 0.64 -32.65
N LYS A 375 4.43 0.23 -33.77
CA LYS A 375 4.06 -0.98 -34.51
C LYS A 375 4.60 -2.28 -33.92
N ASP A 376 5.61 -2.21 -33.07
CA ASP A 376 6.24 -3.39 -32.48
C ASP A 376 5.52 -3.79 -31.18
N ASP A 377 4.87 -4.95 -31.19
CA ASP A 377 4.07 -5.44 -30.06
C ASP A 377 4.92 -5.71 -28.80
N SER A 378 6.22 -5.92 -28.94
CA SER A 378 7.13 -6.08 -27.82
C SER A 378 7.32 -4.78 -27.01
N VAL A 379 7.06 -3.61 -27.63
CA VAL A 379 7.22 -2.29 -27.02
C VAL A 379 5.91 -1.83 -26.40
N GLY A 380 5.85 -1.65 -25.08
CA GLY A 380 4.70 -1.10 -24.37
C GLY A 380 4.70 0.43 -24.34
N PHE A 381 5.87 1.05 -24.23
CA PHE A 381 6.05 2.52 -24.24
C PHE A 381 7.42 2.92 -24.73
N THR A 382 7.60 4.20 -25.05
CA THR A 382 8.88 4.76 -25.49
C THR A 382 9.41 5.78 -24.48
N MET A 383 10.66 5.64 -24.08
CA MET A 383 11.43 6.64 -23.33
C MET A 383 12.24 7.50 -24.31
N VAL A 384 12.22 8.81 -24.15
CA VAL A 384 13.08 9.73 -24.89
C VAL A 384 13.96 10.50 -23.91
N GLY A 385 15.27 10.42 -24.05
CA GLY A 385 16.25 11.20 -23.28
C GLY A 385 16.07 12.69 -23.59
N ALA A 386 15.66 13.49 -22.61
CA ALA A 386 15.35 14.90 -22.82
C ALA A 386 15.60 15.74 -21.55
N ASN A 387 16.63 16.55 -21.58
CA ASN A 387 16.96 17.46 -20.48
C ASN A 387 16.22 18.79 -20.65
N ILE A 388 14.93 18.84 -20.28
CA ILE A 388 14.08 20.03 -20.36
C ILE A 388 14.57 21.06 -19.33
N ARG A 389 15.27 22.09 -19.77
CA ARG A 389 15.84 23.16 -18.95
C ARG A 389 15.05 24.45 -19.10
N ASP A 390 15.39 25.49 -18.30
CA ASP A 390 14.68 26.79 -18.29
C ASP A 390 14.91 27.63 -19.56
N GLU A 391 15.87 27.28 -20.39
CA GLU A 391 16.21 28.03 -21.57
C GLU A 391 15.56 27.45 -22.83
N GLU A 392 15.18 28.31 -23.77
CA GLU A 392 14.76 27.92 -25.11
C GLU A 392 15.90 27.12 -25.77
N ASN A 393 15.55 25.92 -26.26
CA ASN A 393 16.49 25.00 -26.86
C ASN A 393 15.87 24.33 -28.07
N GLU A 394 16.55 24.35 -29.20
CA GLU A 394 16.04 23.79 -30.46
C GLU A 394 15.73 22.30 -30.38
N MET A 395 16.50 21.52 -29.62
CA MET A 395 16.23 20.11 -29.38
C MET A 395 14.87 19.90 -28.66
N HIS A 396 14.57 20.71 -27.64
CA HIS A 396 13.32 20.62 -26.89
C HIS A 396 12.14 21.02 -27.76
N GLU A 397 12.30 22.06 -28.58
CA GLU A 397 11.35 22.49 -29.59
C GLU A 397 11.06 21.37 -30.59
N THR A 398 12.13 20.76 -31.14
CA THR A 398 12.02 19.63 -32.07
C THR A 398 11.28 18.44 -31.43
N LEU A 399 11.58 18.09 -30.18
CA LEU A 399 10.88 17.02 -29.46
C LEU A 399 9.39 17.33 -29.28
N CYS A 400 9.04 18.55 -28.83
CA CYS A 400 7.65 18.96 -28.66
C CYS A 400 6.87 18.90 -29.99
N GLN A 401 7.48 19.37 -31.07
CA GLN A 401 6.90 19.30 -32.42
C GLN A 401 6.76 17.85 -32.91
N ALA A 402 7.77 17.01 -32.70
CA ALA A 402 7.76 15.61 -33.12
C ALA A 402 6.65 14.83 -32.39
N VAL A 403 6.55 14.96 -31.09
CA VAL A 403 5.50 14.28 -30.32
C VAL A 403 4.11 14.77 -30.73
N SER A 404 3.91 16.09 -30.87
CA SER A 404 2.65 16.65 -31.32
C SER A 404 2.25 16.15 -32.69
N GLU A 405 3.20 16.07 -33.64
CA GLU A 405 2.95 15.55 -34.98
C GLU A 405 2.66 14.05 -34.97
N ALA A 406 3.42 13.25 -34.21
CA ALA A 406 3.19 11.82 -34.07
C ALA A 406 1.79 11.53 -33.48
N ARG A 407 1.35 12.29 -32.48
CA ARG A 407 -0.01 12.18 -31.92
C ARG A 407 -1.09 12.49 -32.96
N LYS A 408 -0.93 13.55 -33.76
CA LYS A 408 -1.85 13.88 -34.89
C LYS A 408 -1.90 12.76 -35.93
N GLN A 409 -0.80 12.06 -36.15
CA GLN A 409 -0.69 10.91 -37.06
C GLN A 409 -1.17 9.60 -36.43
N GLY A 410 -1.66 9.62 -35.17
CA GLY A 410 -2.30 8.50 -34.51
C GLY A 410 -1.43 7.68 -33.57
N LEU A 411 -0.28 8.21 -33.11
CA LEU A 411 0.54 7.58 -32.09
C LEU A 411 -0.30 7.39 -30.80
N LYS A 412 -0.43 6.15 -30.32
CA LYS A 412 -1.22 5.79 -29.11
C LYS A 412 -0.35 5.42 -27.94
N LYS A 413 0.75 4.65 -28.17
CA LYS A 413 1.63 4.21 -27.09
C LYS A 413 2.18 5.39 -26.27
N PRO A 414 2.30 5.24 -24.94
CA PRO A 414 2.89 6.28 -24.09
C PRO A 414 4.32 6.61 -24.47
N VAL A 415 4.64 7.90 -24.38
CA VAL A 415 6.01 8.43 -24.50
C VAL A 415 6.33 9.15 -23.21
N PHE A 416 7.55 8.93 -22.70
CA PHE A 416 8.07 9.58 -21.50
C PHE A 416 9.31 10.40 -21.84
N ALA A 417 9.34 11.67 -21.43
CA ALA A 417 10.53 12.49 -21.50
C ALA A 417 11.34 12.30 -20.20
N VAL A 418 12.60 11.83 -20.34
CA VAL A 418 13.42 11.44 -19.19
C VAL A 418 14.70 12.27 -19.17
N PRO A 419 14.87 13.20 -18.21
CA PRO A 419 16.09 13.95 -18.06
C PRO A 419 17.19 13.09 -17.42
N THR A 420 18.42 13.29 -17.86
CA THR A 420 19.59 12.64 -17.26
C THR A 420 19.79 13.09 -15.81
N LEU A 421 19.61 14.39 -15.56
CA LEU A 421 19.70 15.00 -14.23
C LEU A 421 18.41 15.75 -13.90
N GLU A 422 18.04 15.75 -12.62
CA GLU A 422 16.96 16.62 -12.13
C GLU A 422 17.33 18.09 -12.41
N GLY A 423 16.35 18.87 -12.84
CA GLY A 423 16.54 20.28 -13.14
C GLY A 423 15.21 20.99 -13.30
N ASN A 424 15.29 22.30 -13.48
CA ASN A 424 14.12 23.12 -13.75
C ASN A 424 13.45 22.66 -15.05
N ARG A 425 12.14 22.78 -15.10
CA ARG A 425 11.33 22.42 -16.26
C ARG A 425 10.77 23.68 -16.88
N TYR A 426 11.23 24.03 -18.06
CA TYR A 426 10.72 25.19 -18.77
C TYR A 426 9.20 25.04 -19.01
N LEU A 427 8.41 25.97 -18.50
CA LEU A 427 6.95 25.82 -18.40
C LEU A 427 6.27 25.61 -19.77
N ASP A 428 6.73 26.29 -20.82
CA ASP A 428 6.16 26.15 -22.17
C ASP A 428 6.36 24.72 -22.71
N TYR A 429 7.58 24.21 -22.70
CA TYR A 429 7.87 22.84 -23.16
C TYR A 429 7.14 21.81 -22.33
N ARG A 430 7.11 22.01 -21.01
CA ARG A 430 6.36 21.15 -20.10
C ARG A 430 4.88 21.10 -20.48
N THR A 431 4.23 22.25 -20.62
CA THR A 431 2.80 22.33 -20.97
C THR A 431 2.52 21.66 -22.31
N ARG A 432 3.36 21.88 -23.31
CA ARG A 432 3.20 21.29 -24.65
C ARG A 432 3.40 19.75 -24.64
N LEU A 433 4.34 19.25 -23.86
CA LEU A 433 4.54 17.79 -23.69
C LEU A 433 3.36 17.17 -22.94
N GLU A 434 2.94 17.77 -21.83
CA GLU A 434 1.80 17.29 -21.03
C GLU A 434 0.48 17.33 -21.81
N ASP A 435 0.24 18.35 -22.64
CA ASP A 435 -0.93 18.43 -23.53
C ASP A 435 -0.93 17.33 -24.59
N ASN A 436 0.23 16.77 -24.91
CA ASN A 436 0.38 15.60 -25.78
C ASN A 436 0.51 14.27 -25.00
N GLN A 437 0.15 14.24 -23.72
CA GLN A 437 0.24 13.07 -22.84
C GLN A 437 1.68 12.51 -22.75
N VAL A 438 2.67 13.37 -22.67
CA VAL A 438 4.08 13.02 -22.45
C VAL A 438 4.52 13.56 -21.09
N PRO A 439 4.55 12.71 -20.05
CA PRO A 439 5.07 13.11 -18.75
C PRO A 439 6.57 13.35 -18.81
N ILE A 440 7.01 14.42 -18.13
CA ILE A 440 8.43 14.67 -17.88
C ILE A 440 8.75 14.01 -16.54
N MET A 441 9.59 12.99 -16.61
CA MET A 441 9.99 12.24 -15.42
C MET A 441 11.01 13.02 -14.57
N SER A 442 11.38 12.48 -13.42
CA SER A 442 12.48 12.98 -12.58
C SER A 442 13.84 12.62 -13.19
N SER A 443 14.93 12.67 -12.40
CA SER A 443 16.24 12.20 -12.88
C SER A 443 16.19 10.76 -13.38
N VAL A 444 17.11 10.37 -14.25
CA VAL A 444 17.14 9.03 -14.85
C VAL A 444 17.13 7.93 -13.78
N GLY A 445 17.87 8.08 -12.67
CA GLY A 445 17.90 7.10 -11.58
C GLY A 445 16.54 6.91 -10.89
N THR A 446 15.88 8.01 -10.51
CA THR A 446 14.51 7.95 -9.92
C THR A 446 13.51 7.40 -10.93
N THR A 447 13.66 7.74 -12.21
CA THR A 447 12.75 7.28 -13.28
C THR A 447 12.74 5.76 -13.40
N PHE A 448 13.89 5.09 -13.39
CA PHE A 448 13.92 3.62 -13.52
C PHE A 448 13.28 2.92 -12.31
N THR A 449 13.48 3.44 -11.10
CA THR A 449 12.74 2.97 -9.94
C THR A 449 11.22 3.15 -10.12
N CYS A 450 10.79 4.30 -10.66
CA CYS A 450 9.39 4.57 -10.97
C CYS A 450 8.86 3.64 -12.08
N PHE A 451 9.64 3.37 -13.12
CA PHE A 451 9.25 2.43 -14.19
C PHE A 451 9.04 1.01 -13.65
N ASN A 452 9.90 0.51 -12.74
CA ASN A 452 9.67 -0.78 -12.08
C ASN A 452 8.32 -0.81 -11.34
N LYS A 453 8.00 0.26 -10.60
CA LYS A 453 6.72 0.35 -9.87
C LYS A 453 5.52 0.44 -10.82
N MET A 454 5.67 1.19 -11.90
CA MET A 454 4.66 1.30 -12.96
C MET A 454 4.47 -0.04 -13.68
N ALA A 455 5.56 -0.77 -13.99
CA ALA A 455 5.52 -2.11 -14.57
C ALA A 455 4.69 -3.07 -13.70
N LYS A 456 4.94 -3.10 -12.39
CA LYS A 456 4.14 -3.91 -11.44
C LYS A 456 2.66 -3.57 -11.45
N PHE A 457 2.31 -2.30 -11.62
CA PHE A 457 0.91 -1.86 -11.74
C PHE A 457 0.30 -2.27 -13.09
N ILE A 458 1.06 -2.17 -14.19
CA ILE A 458 0.62 -2.58 -15.53
C ILE A 458 0.34 -4.09 -15.56
N ASP A 459 1.26 -4.89 -15.02
CA ASP A 459 1.19 -6.35 -15.02
C ASP A 459 0.23 -6.90 -13.95
N TYR A 460 -0.29 -6.02 -13.06
CA TYR A 460 -1.23 -6.42 -12.04
C TYR A 460 -2.58 -6.84 -12.65
N ASP A 461 -3.00 -8.05 -12.35
CA ASP A 461 -4.27 -8.63 -12.75
C ASP A 461 -5.13 -8.97 -11.53
N TYR A 462 -6.13 -8.14 -11.26
CA TYR A 462 -7.02 -8.34 -10.11
C TYR A 462 -7.88 -9.61 -10.23
N SER A 463 -8.10 -10.14 -11.44
CA SER A 463 -8.88 -11.37 -11.65
C SER A 463 -8.20 -12.61 -11.07
N LYS A 464 -6.88 -12.55 -10.89
CA LYS A 464 -6.06 -13.59 -10.26
C LYS A 464 -5.94 -13.44 -8.74
N ARG A 465 -6.66 -12.49 -8.14
CA ARG A 465 -6.58 -12.17 -6.71
C ARG A 465 -7.89 -12.43 -5.98
N THR A 466 -7.77 -12.85 -4.75
CA THR A 466 -8.92 -12.99 -3.85
C THR A 466 -9.14 -11.66 -3.13
N LEU A 467 -9.99 -10.80 -3.70
CA LEU A 467 -10.23 -9.44 -3.18
C LEU A 467 -11.26 -9.39 -2.03
N GLU A 468 -11.54 -10.52 -1.38
CA GLU A 468 -12.37 -10.55 -0.18
C GLU A 468 -11.60 -10.05 1.03
N PHE A 469 -12.27 -9.28 1.87
CA PHE A 469 -11.74 -8.80 3.14
C PHE A 469 -12.88 -8.65 4.15
N LYS A 470 -12.59 -8.97 5.41
CA LYS A 470 -13.46 -8.69 6.55
C LYS A 470 -12.60 -8.22 7.71
N ALA A 471 -12.84 -7.02 8.17
CA ALA A 471 -12.16 -6.48 9.34
C ALA A 471 -12.29 -7.41 10.55
N VAL A 472 -11.27 -7.40 11.38
CA VAL A 472 -11.27 -8.13 12.67
C VAL A 472 -12.07 -7.31 13.67
N LYS A 473 -12.80 -7.97 14.54
CA LYS A 473 -13.47 -7.29 15.66
C LYS A 473 -12.43 -6.75 16.64
N LYS A 474 -12.61 -5.51 17.06
CA LYS A 474 -11.78 -4.94 18.14
C LYS A 474 -11.98 -5.79 19.40
N ARG A 475 -10.87 -6.23 19.98
CA ARG A 475 -10.87 -7.10 21.17
C ARG A 475 -10.70 -6.26 22.44
N GLU A 476 -11.38 -6.69 23.48
CA GLU A 476 -11.30 -6.06 24.82
C GLU A 476 -10.14 -6.65 25.65
N SER A 477 -9.67 -7.85 25.30
CA SER A 477 -8.65 -8.59 26.04
C SER A 477 -7.69 -9.32 25.08
N ASN A 478 -6.40 -9.34 25.46
CA ASN A 478 -5.35 -10.09 24.79
C ASN A 478 -5.04 -11.43 25.47
N ASN A 479 -5.92 -11.92 26.33
CA ASN A 479 -5.74 -13.21 26.99
C ASN A 479 -5.79 -14.33 25.95
N VAL A 480 -4.81 -15.21 25.99
CA VAL A 480 -4.66 -16.30 25.04
C VAL A 480 -4.54 -17.66 25.70
N VAL A 481 -4.82 -18.70 24.94
CA VAL A 481 -4.60 -20.10 25.31
C VAL A 481 -3.96 -20.83 24.12
N ALA A 482 -2.92 -21.57 24.38
CA ALA A 482 -2.32 -22.48 23.40
C ALA A 482 -3.05 -23.84 23.44
N LEU A 483 -3.31 -24.40 22.27
CA LEU A 483 -3.75 -25.81 22.18
C LEU A 483 -2.53 -26.72 22.32
N SER A 484 -2.76 -27.96 22.75
CA SER A 484 -1.72 -29.01 22.66
C SER A 484 -1.35 -29.29 21.20
N GLU A 485 -0.19 -29.90 20.96
CA GLU A 485 0.22 -30.29 19.59
C GLU A 485 -0.81 -31.24 18.97
N LEU A 486 -1.30 -32.21 19.78
CA LEU A 486 -2.34 -33.13 19.33
C LEU A 486 -3.60 -32.40 18.87
N ASP A 487 -4.14 -31.52 19.71
CA ASP A 487 -5.36 -30.79 19.41
C ASP A 487 -5.19 -29.86 18.21
N SER A 488 -4.02 -29.20 18.11
CA SER A 488 -3.67 -28.36 16.95
C SER A 488 -3.70 -29.16 15.64
N LYS A 489 -3.11 -30.37 15.63
CA LYS A 489 -3.12 -31.24 14.45
C LYS A 489 -4.49 -31.82 14.13
N ILE A 490 -5.31 -32.11 15.15
CA ILE A 490 -6.69 -32.54 14.95
C ILE A 490 -7.50 -31.43 14.27
N GLU A 491 -7.37 -30.19 14.72
CA GLU A 491 -8.03 -29.05 14.07
C GLU A 491 -7.56 -28.87 12.62
N MET A 492 -6.26 -28.93 12.37
CA MET A 492 -5.71 -28.80 11.01
C MET A 492 -6.18 -29.91 10.07
N LYS A 493 -6.26 -31.15 10.58
CA LYS A 493 -6.73 -32.32 9.82
C LYS A 493 -8.17 -32.17 9.33
N LYS A 494 -9.05 -31.50 10.09
CA LYS A 494 -10.45 -31.22 9.69
C LYS A 494 -10.52 -30.40 8.40
N TYR A 495 -9.52 -29.56 8.16
CA TYR A 495 -9.39 -28.73 6.94
C TYR A 495 -8.55 -29.42 5.85
N GLY A 496 -8.12 -30.65 6.08
CA GLY A 496 -7.36 -31.42 5.11
C GLY A 496 -5.87 -31.06 5.04
N VAL A 497 -5.30 -30.48 6.10
CA VAL A 497 -3.85 -30.31 6.22
C VAL A 497 -3.22 -31.67 6.53
N PRO A 498 -2.27 -32.15 5.71
CA PRO A 498 -1.62 -33.42 5.94
C PRO A 498 -0.75 -33.40 7.22
N VAL A 499 -1.00 -34.33 8.13
CA VAL A 499 -0.24 -34.53 9.37
C VAL A 499 0.11 -36.02 9.52
N PRO A 500 1.19 -36.38 10.23
CA PRO A 500 1.54 -37.78 10.48
C PRO A 500 0.46 -38.55 11.24
N GLY A 501 0.45 -39.87 11.11
CA GLY A 501 -0.31 -40.75 12.00
C GLY A 501 0.17 -40.60 13.43
N GLN A 502 -0.78 -40.46 14.40
CA GLN A 502 -0.42 -40.16 15.78
C GLN A 502 -1.48 -40.65 16.77
N GLY A 503 -1.07 -40.84 18.03
CA GLY A 503 -1.93 -41.10 19.17
C GLY A 503 -1.33 -40.54 20.46
N ASN A 504 -2.13 -40.35 21.50
CA ASN A 504 -1.68 -39.85 22.79
C ASN A 504 -1.77 -40.96 23.86
N ALA A 505 -0.68 -41.25 24.50
CA ALA A 505 -0.56 -42.28 25.53
C ALA A 505 -0.45 -41.64 26.92
N LYS A 506 -1.38 -41.96 27.81
CA LYS A 506 -1.35 -41.55 29.22
C LYS A 506 -0.77 -42.63 30.13
N SER A 507 -0.62 -43.84 29.60
CA SER A 507 -0.02 -45.01 30.27
C SER A 507 0.75 -45.87 29.27
N ILE A 508 1.52 -46.83 29.78
CA ILE A 508 2.23 -47.82 28.94
C ILE A 508 1.24 -48.71 28.19
N ASP A 509 0.09 -49.07 28.81
CA ASP A 509 -0.93 -49.86 28.13
C ASP A 509 -1.54 -49.08 26.93
N GLU A 510 -1.79 -47.78 27.06
CA GLU A 510 -2.23 -46.96 25.95
C GLU A 510 -1.12 -46.81 24.89
N LEU A 511 0.14 -46.69 25.30
CA LEU A 511 1.27 -46.71 24.39
C LEU A 511 1.29 -47.99 23.54
N ASP A 512 1.12 -49.14 24.18
CA ASP A 512 1.06 -50.43 23.50
C ASP A 512 -0.09 -50.54 22.50
N GLU A 513 -1.27 -50.01 22.84
CA GLU A 513 -2.40 -49.95 21.91
C GLU A 513 -2.11 -49.09 20.69
N ILE A 514 -1.50 -47.90 20.89
CA ILE A 514 -1.14 -46.99 19.80
C ILE A 514 -0.11 -47.62 18.86
N LEU A 515 0.90 -48.29 19.42
CA LEU A 515 1.96 -48.94 18.64
C LEU A 515 1.46 -50.11 17.77
N LYS A 516 0.24 -50.61 17.94
CA LYS A 516 -0.36 -51.62 17.06
C LYS A 516 -0.73 -51.06 15.67
N TYR A 517 -1.01 -49.78 15.56
CA TYR A 517 -1.43 -49.14 14.29
C TYR A 517 -0.48 -48.06 13.76
N ILE A 518 0.51 -47.63 14.54
CA ILE A 518 1.57 -46.73 14.08
C ILE A 518 2.81 -47.55 13.73
N LYS A 519 3.37 -47.33 12.54
CA LYS A 519 4.55 -48.06 12.06
C LYS A 519 5.85 -47.45 12.59
N TYR A 520 6.77 -48.35 13.00
CA TYR A 520 8.13 -47.95 13.34
C TYR A 520 8.93 -47.52 12.09
N PRO A 521 9.90 -46.60 12.23
CA PRO A 521 10.27 -45.91 13.48
C PRO A 521 9.23 -44.86 13.89
N VAL A 522 9.14 -44.56 15.20
CA VAL A 522 8.25 -43.59 15.77
C VAL A 522 8.99 -42.43 16.48
N VAL A 523 8.29 -41.35 16.71
CA VAL A 523 8.73 -40.22 17.53
C VAL A 523 7.81 -40.12 18.75
N LEU A 524 8.39 -40.00 19.94
CA LEU A 524 7.65 -39.71 21.17
C LEU A 524 7.91 -38.28 21.58
N LYS A 525 6.83 -37.52 21.89
CA LYS A 525 6.90 -36.14 22.33
C LYS A 525 6.00 -35.91 23.55
N ILE A 526 6.45 -35.08 24.48
CA ILE A 526 5.56 -34.63 25.57
C ILE A 526 4.34 -33.89 24.99
N ASN A 527 3.14 -34.26 25.43
CA ASN A 527 1.90 -33.56 25.08
C ASN A 527 1.47 -32.69 26.27
N SER A 528 1.62 -31.36 26.11
CA SER A 528 1.28 -30.37 27.12
C SER A 528 1.09 -29.00 26.45
N SER A 529 0.04 -28.28 26.78
CA SER A 529 -0.19 -26.92 26.35
C SER A 529 0.70 -25.89 27.03
N GLU A 530 1.39 -26.27 28.12
CA GLU A 530 2.28 -25.39 28.90
C GLU A 530 3.76 -25.55 28.51
N ILE A 531 4.09 -26.53 27.67
CA ILE A 531 5.47 -26.82 27.21
C ILE A 531 5.54 -26.62 25.70
N LEU A 532 5.83 -25.41 25.28
CA LEU A 532 5.91 -25.05 23.86
C LEU A 532 7.22 -25.53 23.22
N HIS A 533 8.36 -25.41 23.92
CA HIS A 533 9.69 -25.82 23.46
C HIS A 533 10.07 -27.17 24.08
N LYS A 534 9.54 -28.24 23.48
CA LYS A 534 9.66 -29.62 24.02
C LYS A 534 11.09 -30.11 24.07
N SER A 535 11.91 -29.76 23.08
CA SER A 535 13.32 -30.19 22.97
C SER A 535 14.17 -29.64 24.12
N ASP A 536 13.92 -28.43 24.59
CA ASP A 536 14.71 -27.79 25.66
C ASP A 536 14.59 -28.48 27.02
N VAL A 537 13.48 -29.19 27.21
CA VAL A 537 13.19 -29.94 28.43
C VAL A 537 13.41 -31.43 28.29
N GLY A 538 14.06 -31.88 27.20
CA GLY A 538 14.24 -33.30 26.89
C GLY A 538 12.92 -34.05 26.64
N GLY A 539 11.90 -33.34 26.18
CA GLY A 539 10.55 -33.83 25.93
C GLY A 539 10.33 -34.48 24.56
N VAL A 540 11.39 -34.75 23.78
CA VAL A 540 11.29 -35.37 22.44
C VAL A 540 12.33 -36.49 22.30
N LYS A 541 11.89 -37.64 21.77
CA LYS A 541 12.73 -38.75 21.35
C LYS A 541 12.35 -39.20 19.94
N ILE A 542 13.33 -39.25 19.06
CA ILE A 542 13.17 -39.61 17.64
C ILE A 542 13.83 -40.93 17.28
N GLY A 543 13.34 -41.58 16.23
CA GLY A 543 13.99 -42.77 15.65
C GLY A 543 13.82 -44.03 16.46
N ILE A 544 12.75 -44.14 17.24
CA ILE A 544 12.44 -45.32 18.09
C ILE A 544 11.98 -46.48 17.19
N LYS A 545 12.64 -47.64 17.32
CA LYS A 545 12.53 -48.74 16.35
C LYS A 545 11.71 -49.92 16.85
N ASN A 546 11.48 -50.02 18.14
CA ASN A 546 10.79 -51.17 18.76
C ASN A 546 10.09 -50.74 20.05
N ARG A 547 9.29 -51.67 20.63
CA ARG A 547 8.47 -51.41 21.82
C ARG A 547 9.35 -51.09 23.05
N ASP A 548 10.44 -51.77 23.25
CA ASP A 548 11.28 -51.60 24.45
C ASP A 548 11.91 -50.20 24.45
N GLU A 549 12.45 -49.77 23.32
CA GLU A 549 12.91 -48.38 23.12
C GLU A 549 11.79 -47.36 23.35
N ALA A 550 10.54 -47.68 22.97
CA ALA A 550 9.39 -46.78 23.17
C ALA A 550 9.02 -46.62 24.64
N VAL A 551 9.06 -47.72 25.42
CA VAL A 551 8.79 -47.70 26.87
C VAL A 551 9.90 -46.94 27.60
N ASP A 552 11.17 -47.14 27.24
CA ASP A 552 12.31 -46.43 27.82
C ASP A 552 12.20 -44.92 27.52
N ALA A 553 11.92 -44.54 26.29
CA ALA A 553 11.71 -43.14 25.88
C ALA A 553 10.51 -42.49 26.59
N TYR A 554 9.41 -43.23 26.77
CA TYR A 554 8.22 -42.75 27.50
C TYR A 554 8.61 -42.36 28.93
N ASN A 555 9.31 -43.24 29.65
CA ASN A 555 9.72 -43.03 31.04
C ASN A 555 10.76 -41.90 31.15
N GLU A 556 11.73 -41.84 30.21
CA GLU A 556 12.76 -40.82 30.18
C GLU A 556 12.17 -39.42 29.94
N ILE A 557 11.25 -39.24 28.96
CA ILE A 557 10.57 -38.00 28.68
C ILE A 557 9.81 -37.51 29.94
N LEU A 558 9.03 -38.35 30.57
CA LEU A 558 8.30 -37.99 31.79
C LEU A 558 9.22 -37.54 32.94
N THR A 559 10.36 -38.25 33.11
CA THR A 559 11.36 -37.94 34.12
C THR A 559 12.01 -36.57 33.87
N ASN A 560 12.46 -36.33 32.61
CA ASN A 560 13.10 -35.07 32.21
C ASN A 560 12.18 -33.91 32.36
N VAL A 561 10.92 -34.04 31.87
CA VAL A 561 9.92 -32.95 31.92
C VAL A 561 9.52 -32.61 33.35
N LYS A 562 9.27 -33.62 34.20
CA LYS A 562 8.97 -33.38 35.61
C LYS A 562 10.09 -32.70 36.37
N LYS A 563 11.36 -32.99 35.99
CA LYS A 563 12.54 -32.36 36.57
C LYS A 563 12.66 -30.89 36.12
N ALA A 564 12.40 -30.60 34.82
CA ALA A 564 12.55 -29.28 34.24
C ALA A 564 11.35 -28.35 34.55
N LYS A 565 10.14 -28.92 34.62
CA LYS A 565 8.85 -28.22 34.81
C LYS A 565 7.94 -28.99 35.76
N PRO A 566 8.19 -29.00 37.09
CA PRO A 566 7.47 -29.82 38.07
C PRO A 566 5.98 -29.59 38.10
N ASP A 567 5.53 -28.34 37.86
CA ASP A 567 4.15 -27.90 37.99
C ASP A 567 3.38 -27.93 36.65
N ALA A 568 4.01 -28.28 35.53
CA ALA A 568 3.36 -28.31 34.22
C ALA A 568 2.32 -29.42 34.13
N ASN A 569 1.15 -29.08 33.60
CA ASN A 569 0.13 -30.09 33.30
C ASN A 569 0.56 -30.93 32.09
N ILE A 570 0.61 -32.26 32.28
CA ILE A 570 1.00 -33.20 31.24
C ILE A 570 -0.24 -34.01 30.81
N ASP A 571 -0.66 -33.82 29.55
CA ASP A 571 -1.81 -34.52 28.96
C ASP A 571 -1.46 -35.96 28.49
N GLY A 572 -0.19 -36.30 28.43
CA GLY A 572 0.32 -37.60 28.01
C GLY A 572 1.60 -37.51 27.17
N ILE A 573 1.93 -38.59 26.48
CA ILE A 573 2.99 -38.65 25.49
C ILE A 573 2.38 -38.86 24.10
N LEU A 574 2.63 -37.93 23.21
CA LEU A 574 2.28 -38.05 21.80
C LEU A 574 3.21 -39.02 21.10
N VAL A 575 2.63 -40.11 20.58
CA VAL A 575 3.32 -41.12 19.74
C VAL A 575 3.01 -40.79 18.28
N GLN A 576 4.02 -40.57 17.48
CA GLN A 576 3.85 -40.07 16.10
C GLN A 576 4.67 -40.94 15.14
N GLU A 577 4.13 -41.26 13.97
CA GLU A 577 4.85 -41.84 12.87
C GLU A 577 6.04 -40.95 12.48
N MET A 578 7.25 -41.57 12.35
CA MET A 578 8.41 -40.85 11.85
C MET A 578 8.35 -40.78 10.34
N VAL A 579 8.07 -39.57 9.83
CA VAL A 579 8.02 -39.33 8.39
C VAL A 579 9.41 -39.15 7.78
N GLU A 580 9.54 -39.41 6.48
CA GLU A 580 10.77 -39.15 5.74
C GLU A 580 11.12 -37.66 5.78
N SER A 581 12.40 -37.33 5.76
CA SER A 581 12.87 -35.96 5.66
C SER A 581 12.62 -35.40 4.26
N GLY A 582 12.18 -34.15 4.21
CA GLY A 582 11.99 -33.37 2.98
C GLY A 582 12.70 -32.03 3.08
N ILE A 583 12.41 -31.13 2.13
CA ILE A 583 12.79 -29.72 2.31
C ILE A 583 11.90 -29.10 3.39
N GLU A 584 12.54 -28.51 4.39
CA GLU A 584 11.84 -27.90 5.52
C GLU A 584 11.31 -26.51 5.17
N ILE A 585 10.03 -26.32 5.36
CA ILE A 585 9.32 -25.03 5.20
C ILE A 585 8.64 -24.70 6.53
N ILE A 586 8.56 -23.43 6.85
CA ILE A 586 7.69 -22.90 7.90
C ILE A 586 6.47 -22.26 7.27
N ILE A 587 5.30 -22.50 7.85
CA ILE A 587 4.07 -21.83 7.50
C ILE A 587 3.44 -21.31 8.79
N GLY A 588 3.28 -19.99 8.88
CA GLY A 588 2.71 -19.34 10.05
C GLY A 588 1.46 -18.54 9.70
N ILE A 589 0.60 -18.36 10.68
CA ILE A 589 -0.46 -17.37 10.65
C ILE A 589 -0.23 -16.44 11.83
N THR A 590 -0.28 -15.13 11.55
CA THR A 590 -0.32 -14.08 12.56
C THR A 590 -1.55 -13.20 12.33
N ASN A 591 -2.16 -12.70 13.38
CA ASN A 591 -3.35 -11.86 13.27
C ASN A 591 -2.94 -10.40 13.50
N ASP A 592 -2.92 -9.62 12.41
CA ASP A 592 -2.65 -8.18 12.44
C ASP A 592 -3.89 -7.44 12.99
N ASP A 593 -3.68 -6.43 13.85
CA ASP A 593 -4.77 -5.73 14.51
C ASP A 593 -5.65 -4.91 13.54
N GLN A 594 -5.13 -4.53 12.37
CA GLN A 594 -5.86 -3.77 11.34
C GLN A 594 -6.38 -4.66 10.22
N PHE A 595 -5.54 -5.61 9.76
CA PHE A 595 -5.79 -6.39 8.55
C PHE A 595 -6.17 -7.86 8.83
N GLY A 596 -6.22 -8.26 10.10
CA GLY A 596 -6.61 -9.61 10.46
C GLY A 596 -5.55 -10.66 10.11
N PRO A 597 -5.97 -11.90 9.77
CA PRO A 597 -5.04 -13.00 9.62
C PRO A 597 -4.17 -12.86 8.37
N MET A 598 -2.86 -12.99 8.62
CA MET A 598 -1.80 -12.91 7.62
C MET A 598 -1.08 -14.26 7.55
N LEU A 599 -0.89 -14.80 6.36
CA LEU A 599 -0.14 -16.02 6.12
C LEU A 599 1.35 -15.69 5.89
N LEU A 600 2.22 -16.34 6.63
CA LEU A 600 3.67 -16.30 6.45
C LEU A 600 4.14 -17.65 5.92
N VAL A 601 5.04 -17.63 4.94
CA VAL A 601 5.77 -18.82 4.47
C VAL A 601 7.25 -18.49 4.33
N GLY A 602 8.11 -19.46 4.66
CA GLY A 602 9.56 -19.31 4.54
C GLY A 602 10.29 -20.64 4.55
N LEU A 603 11.60 -20.62 4.26
CA LEU A 603 12.46 -21.79 4.39
C LEU A 603 12.58 -22.14 5.88
N GLY A 604 12.50 -23.43 6.22
CA GLY A 604 12.64 -23.95 7.57
C GLY A 604 14.09 -24.19 8.01
N GLY A 605 14.25 -24.77 9.19
CA GLY A 605 15.54 -25.11 9.78
C GLY A 605 16.35 -23.90 10.24
N VAL A 606 17.64 -24.10 10.50
CA VAL A 606 18.57 -23.07 11.02
C VAL A 606 18.71 -21.83 10.09
N PHE A 607 18.26 -21.93 8.85
CA PHE A 607 18.37 -20.87 7.86
C PHE A 607 17.34 -19.74 8.06
N VAL A 608 16.22 -19.99 8.75
CA VAL A 608 15.16 -18.98 9.00
C VAL A 608 15.70 -17.78 9.75
N GLU A 609 16.45 -18.04 10.82
CA GLU A 609 16.99 -17.00 11.70
C GLU A 609 18.07 -16.17 10.99
N VAL A 610 18.87 -16.81 10.14
CA VAL A 610 20.02 -16.20 9.47
C VAL A 610 19.59 -15.40 8.23
N PHE A 611 18.75 -15.96 7.36
CA PHE A 611 18.45 -15.36 6.06
C PHE A 611 17.14 -14.57 6.03
N LYS A 612 16.23 -14.75 7.01
CA LYS A 612 14.91 -14.10 7.09
C LYS A 612 14.14 -14.15 5.75
N ASP A 613 14.29 -15.26 5.02
CA ASP A 613 13.66 -15.46 3.71
C ASP A 613 12.22 -15.91 3.90
N THR A 614 11.35 -14.93 4.10
CA THR A 614 9.93 -15.13 4.37
C THR A 614 9.07 -14.21 3.53
N THR A 615 7.88 -14.67 3.17
CA THR A 615 6.82 -13.88 2.51
C THR A 615 5.60 -13.83 3.41
N LEU A 616 5.03 -12.64 3.59
CA LEU A 616 3.80 -12.39 4.34
C LEU A 616 2.70 -11.94 3.37
N TYR A 617 1.47 -12.45 3.54
CA TYR A 617 0.36 -12.08 2.66
C TYR A 617 -1.00 -12.16 3.38
N PRO A 618 -1.95 -11.24 3.09
CA PRO A 618 -3.25 -11.20 3.76
C PRO A 618 -4.19 -12.30 3.26
N LEU A 619 -4.94 -12.88 4.20
CA LEU A 619 -5.96 -13.89 3.92
C LEU A 619 -7.32 -13.22 3.54
N PRO A 620 -8.17 -13.94 2.78
CA PRO A 620 -7.97 -15.26 2.20
C PRO A 620 -7.07 -15.24 0.97
N ILE A 621 -6.52 -16.40 0.60
CA ILE A 621 -5.73 -16.59 -0.62
C ILE A 621 -6.29 -17.71 -1.48
N ASN A 622 -6.02 -17.66 -2.78
CA ASN A 622 -6.22 -18.75 -3.72
C ASN A 622 -4.88 -19.44 -4.04
N HIS A 623 -4.95 -20.49 -4.89
CA HIS A 623 -3.77 -21.29 -5.28
C HIS A 623 -2.71 -20.43 -6.02
N ASP A 624 -3.13 -19.54 -6.93
CA ASP A 624 -2.21 -18.69 -7.68
C ASP A 624 -1.47 -17.70 -6.75
N GLU A 625 -2.16 -17.14 -5.74
CA GLU A 625 -1.56 -16.29 -4.72
C GLU A 625 -0.55 -17.08 -3.85
N ALA A 626 -0.86 -18.33 -3.50
CA ALA A 626 0.08 -19.20 -2.78
C ALA A 626 1.34 -19.48 -3.61
N ILE A 627 1.21 -19.83 -4.88
CA ILE A 627 2.33 -19.99 -5.82
C ILE A 627 3.14 -18.69 -5.95
N MET A 628 2.49 -17.55 -6.05
CA MET A 628 3.16 -16.25 -6.09
C MET A 628 3.99 -16.00 -4.82
N MET A 629 3.46 -16.29 -3.65
CA MET A 629 4.18 -16.16 -2.38
C MET A 629 5.45 -17.02 -2.37
N LEU A 630 5.34 -18.27 -2.80
CA LEU A 630 6.49 -19.20 -2.88
C LEU A 630 7.55 -18.70 -3.85
N LYS A 631 7.17 -18.22 -5.04
CA LYS A 631 8.10 -17.68 -6.06
C LYS A 631 8.90 -16.47 -5.59
N LYS A 632 8.42 -15.72 -4.59
CA LYS A 632 9.14 -14.58 -4.00
C LYS A 632 10.25 -14.97 -3.05
N LEU A 633 10.24 -16.19 -2.53
CA LEU A 633 11.31 -16.67 -1.67
C LEU A 633 12.62 -16.75 -2.47
N LYS A 634 13.70 -16.22 -1.92
CA LYS A 634 15.04 -16.39 -2.49
C LYS A 634 15.40 -17.85 -2.61
N SER A 635 14.93 -18.65 -1.65
CA SER A 635 15.07 -20.11 -1.57
C SER A 635 14.17 -20.88 -2.55
N PHE A 636 13.29 -20.23 -3.31
CA PHE A 636 12.41 -20.92 -4.27
C PHE A 636 13.17 -21.84 -5.25
N LYS A 637 14.40 -21.47 -5.61
CA LYS A 637 15.26 -22.29 -6.46
C LYS A 637 15.50 -23.68 -5.88
N LEU A 638 15.52 -23.83 -4.54
CA LEU A 638 15.66 -25.15 -3.88
C LEU A 638 14.38 -25.98 -4.08
N LEU A 639 13.21 -25.37 -3.97
CA LEU A 639 11.93 -26.03 -4.21
C LEU A 639 11.74 -26.43 -5.67
N ASN A 640 12.26 -25.64 -6.59
CA ASN A 640 12.13 -25.89 -8.05
C ASN A 640 13.20 -26.86 -8.60
N GLY A 641 14.06 -27.40 -7.74
CA GLY A 641 15.16 -28.30 -8.13
C GLY A 641 16.48 -27.58 -8.40
N TYR A 642 17.45 -27.75 -7.53
CA TYR A 642 18.76 -27.10 -7.64
C TYR A 642 19.88 -28.13 -7.66
N ARG A 643 20.89 -27.95 -8.54
CA ARG A 643 22.07 -28.83 -8.69
C ARG A 643 21.71 -30.31 -8.85
N GLY A 644 20.67 -30.64 -9.63
CA GLY A 644 20.28 -32.01 -9.92
C GLY A 644 19.33 -32.65 -8.90
N SER A 645 18.88 -31.92 -7.86
CA SER A 645 17.78 -32.37 -7.01
C SER A 645 16.44 -32.35 -7.77
N LYS A 646 15.54 -33.28 -7.42
CA LYS A 646 14.20 -33.34 -8.02
C LYS A 646 13.39 -32.13 -7.53
N PRO A 647 12.57 -31.54 -8.40
CA PRO A 647 11.61 -30.52 -7.96
C PRO A 647 10.68 -31.06 -6.88
N CYS A 648 10.37 -30.21 -5.91
CA CYS A 648 9.40 -30.47 -4.86
C CYS A 648 7.96 -30.40 -5.33
N ASP A 649 7.03 -30.86 -4.52
CA ASP A 649 5.60 -30.82 -4.76
C ASP A 649 5.04 -29.44 -4.37
N ILE A 650 5.35 -28.44 -5.21
CA ILE A 650 4.98 -27.03 -5.00
C ILE A 650 3.45 -26.87 -4.99
N ASP A 651 2.74 -27.64 -5.83
CA ASP A 651 1.28 -27.58 -5.90
C ASP A 651 0.65 -28.09 -4.58
N ALA A 652 1.14 -29.18 -4.02
CA ALA A 652 0.68 -29.69 -2.73
C ALA A 652 0.99 -28.73 -1.57
N LEU A 653 2.13 -28.01 -1.64
CA LEU A 653 2.48 -26.97 -0.66
C LEU A 653 1.52 -25.79 -0.77
N ALA A 654 1.22 -25.32 -1.97
CA ALA A 654 0.28 -24.25 -2.22
C ALA A 654 -1.14 -24.61 -1.74
N ASP A 655 -1.60 -25.84 -2.01
CA ASP A 655 -2.87 -26.35 -1.52
C ASP A 655 -2.95 -26.40 0.02
N MET A 656 -1.86 -26.79 0.69
CA MET A 656 -1.77 -26.73 2.15
C MET A 656 -1.89 -25.30 2.67
N MET A 657 -1.21 -24.33 2.03
CA MET A 657 -1.28 -22.92 2.39
C MET A 657 -2.71 -22.39 2.26
N VAL A 658 -3.42 -22.74 1.18
CA VAL A 658 -4.83 -22.34 0.97
C VAL A 658 -5.74 -22.93 2.04
N LYS A 659 -5.58 -24.22 2.37
CA LYS A 659 -6.36 -24.92 3.41
C LYS A 659 -6.16 -24.31 4.79
N LEU A 660 -4.90 -24.05 5.16
CA LEU A 660 -4.56 -23.38 6.41
C LEU A 660 -5.10 -21.98 6.45
N GLY A 661 -4.94 -21.23 5.34
CA GLY A 661 -5.48 -19.89 5.18
C GLY A 661 -7.00 -19.83 5.33
N LYS A 662 -7.72 -20.81 4.79
CA LYS A 662 -9.16 -20.96 4.95
C LYS A 662 -9.55 -21.14 6.42
N TYR A 663 -8.88 -22.07 7.13
CA TYR A 663 -9.11 -22.26 8.57
C TYR A 663 -8.91 -20.96 9.35
N ALA A 664 -7.78 -20.29 9.15
CA ALA A 664 -7.47 -19.05 9.86
C ALA A 664 -8.46 -17.92 9.55
N TYR A 665 -8.90 -17.80 8.29
CA TYR A 665 -9.86 -16.77 7.89
C TYR A 665 -11.27 -17.02 8.45
N GLU A 666 -11.74 -18.26 8.44
CA GLU A 666 -13.04 -18.63 9.01
C GLU A 666 -13.07 -18.46 10.53
N ASN A 667 -11.94 -18.66 11.21
CA ASN A 667 -11.79 -18.55 12.67
C ASN A 667 -11.01 -17.29 13.09
N LYS A 668 -10.97 -16.25 12.26
CA LYS A 668 -10.15 -15.05 12.45
C LYS A 668 -10.41 -14.30 13.77
N ASP A 669 -11.61 -14.44 14.32
CA ASP A 669 -11.99 -13.80 15.59
C ASP A 669 -11.57 -14.64 16.82
N GLU A 670 -11.21 -15.90 16.64
CA GLU A 670 -10.76 -16.82 17.69
C GLU A 670 -9.26 -17.11 17.64
N VAL A 671 -8.71 -17.28 16.43
CA VAL A 671 -7.30 -17.66 16.24
C VAL A 671 -6.41 -16.43 16.29
N LYS A 672 -5.41 -16.43 17.16
CA LYS A 672 -4.36 -15.41 17.23
C LYS A 672 -3.17 -15.77 16.36
N GLU A 673 -2.71 -17.00 16.46
CA GLU A 673 -1.47 -17.46 15.84
C GLU A 673 -1.55 -18.92 15.50
N ILE A 674 -0.93 -19.32 14.40
CA ILE A 674 -0.67 -20.70 14.03
C ILE A 674 0.78 -20.81 13.62
N ASP A 675 1.47 -21.86 14.04
CA ASP A 675 2.83 -22.21 13.60
C ASP A 675 2.88 -23.69 13.17
N LEU A 676 3.22 -23.90 11.91
CA LEU A 676 3.54 -25.22 11.35
C LEU A 676 5.04 -25.25 11.06
N ASN A 677 5.83 -25.87 11.93
CA ASN A 677 7.30 -25.86 11.87
C ASN A 677 7.91 -27.12 12.48
N PRO A 678 8.47 -28.04 11.65
CA PRO A 678 8.60 -27.95 10.20
C PRO A 678 7.39 -28.49 9.41
N VAL A 679 7.25 -28.04 8.18
CA VAL A 679 6.51 -28.70 7.11
C VAL A 679 7.51 -29.31 6.16
N PHE A 680 7.47 -30.65 5.96
CA PHE A 680 8.30 -31.31 4.96
C PHE A 680 7.63 -31.29 3.59
N VAL A 681 8.39 -30.84 2.58
CA VAL A 681 7.96 -30.81 1.18
C VAL A 681 8.76 -31.93 0.44
N TYR A 682 8.03 -32.85 -0.12
CA TYR A 682 8.61 -34.03 -0.81
C TYR A 682 8.75 -33.77 -2.32
N PRO A 683 9.44 -34.65 -3.06
CA PRO A 683 9.49 -34.57 -4.52
C PRO A 683 8.10 -34.58 -5.15
N LYS A 684 7.96 -33.94 -6.32
CA LYS A 684 6.70 -33.80 -7.06
C LYS A 684 5.88 -35.09 -7.11
N GLY A 685 4.61 -35.01 -6.75
CA GLY A 685 3.66 -36.12 -6.63
C GLY A 685 3.72 -36.91 -5.31
N LYS A 686 4.61 -36.52 -4.37
CA LYS A 686 4.74 -37.13 -3.05
C LYS A 686 4.06 -36.32 -1.93
N GLY A 687 3.61 -35.12 -2.23
CA GLY A 687 2.88 -34.25 -1.30
C GLY A 687 3.74 -33.53 -0.26
N VAL A 688 3.11 -33.15 0.85
CA VAL A 688 3.68 -32.42 1.98
C VAL A 688 3.18 -32.98 3.30
N CYS A 689 3.88 -32.68 4.41
CA CYS A 689 3.46 -33.13 5.75
C CYS A 689 3.85 -32.11 6.82
N ALA A 690 2.88 -31.62 7.60
CA ALA A 690 3.14 -30.78 8.78
C ALA A 690 3.50 -31.67 9.97
N VAL A 691 4.76 -31.61 10.39
CA VAL A 691 5.32 -32.49 11.42
C VAL A 691 5.04 -32.00 12.83
N ASP A 692 5.03 -30.69 13.00
CA ASP A 692 4.64 -30.03 14.26
C ASP A 692 3.59 -28.92 14.00
N ALA A 693 2.73 -28.67 14.97
CA ALA A 693 1.68 -27.68 14.87
C ALA A 693 1.36 -27.05 16.22
N LEU A 694 1.24 -25.74 16.25
CA LEU A 694 0.78 -24.96 17.39
C LEU A 694 -0.34 -24.04 16.94
N ILE A 695 -1.43 -24.01 17.68
CA ILE A 695 -2.52 -23.02 17.53
C ILE A 695 -2.67 -22.27 18.84
N VAL A 696 -2.62 -20.95 18.77
CA VAL A 696 -2.92 -20.06 19.89
C VAL A 696 -4.25 -19.36 19.62
N LYS A 697 -5.18 -19.46 20.56
CA LYS A 697 -6.51 -18.84 20.47
C LYS A 697 -6.66 -17.72 21.49
N TYR A 698 -7.49 -16.75 21.19
CA TYR A 698 -7.98 -15.79 22.18
C TYR A 698 -8.98 -16.47 23.10
N LYS A 699 -8.97 -16.08 24.41
CA LYS A 699 -9.93 -16.56 25.43
C LYS A 699 -11.24 -15.77 25.35
#